data_ee9f799d158274bd67859bbd862c5f76
#
_entry.id   ee9f799d158274bd67859bbd862c5f76
#
_cell.length_a   1.000
_cell.length_b   1.000
_cell.length_c   1.000
_cell.angle_alpha   90.00
_cell.angle_beta   90.00
_cell.angle_gamma   90.00
#
_symmetry.space_group_name_H-M   'P 1'
#
loop_
_entity.id
_entity.type
_entity.pdbx_description
1 polymer ?
#
loop_
_entity_poly.entity_id
_entity_poly.type
_entity_poly.pdbx_seq_one_letter_code
_entity_poly.pdbx_strand_id
1 'polypeptide(L)'
;MENPDHNNESKSNTKRTHIKVDVANFPKDPIDHDFPQSQFGKKKRRFNPLWFKEYPSWLEYSITKDAAYCLYCYLFQPDIGDQGGGDSFVTEGFRNSKKKKKKKKEKLQNHIGDHNNTHNIAQRKCEASLNWRQSIQTVINKQSDVEKWEYQTRLNVIVDCICFLQQQGLAFCGHDESKDPNNQGNFLELLRFLTKHNEEIDKAVLENAPENHQMTSPDIQKEIANATAVETINAIIKDIGDSLFAIIVEESRDMSTKEKLAIALRYVDKLGHVNERFLGITQVNNTITVTLKSAIEEVFNKYSLSISRLWGQGYNGASNMRGELNGLKTLILKDNPSAYYVHCFAHQLQLILVAIAKNHIQIATFFNLVAKVFNIVGASCKRHDILHEKCSAKVIEALKNNEISTIRGLNQEMSLKRPGDTCWSSHYGALVTLIHMFSSVIDSVEANILICLLQTFEFIFDLHLMKDASQRKDQDIVNAMKLVDISKQRLQAIKDDGWNSLLEEVSTFYAKNNIDVLDMDDLYQPRPRRKAQNMKNSHHYQVELFYTVIDMQLQKLNSCFENSELLLLSLSYVNPDNLFSAFNKEKLIQLAQLYPSDFLTVQFSFLDNQLETYIHDMWSIEEFSALKGIGELAEKMVEMKNDVSYLLVYSLMTLALILPVATAIVEKAFQR
;
A
#
# COMPACT_ATOMS: atom_id res chain seq x y z
N MET A 1 26.50 55.52 -9.36
CA MET A 1 27.62 54.81 -8.76
C MET A 1 27.16 53.37 -8.74
N GLU A 2 27.26 52.69 -9.83
CA GLU A 2 28.37 51.84 -10.30
C GLU A 2 28.61 50.65 -9.39
N ASN A 3 28.14 49.56 -9.87
CA ASN A 3 28.56 48.16 -10.06
C ASN A 3 29.92 47.73 -9.42
N PRO A 4 30.23 46.41 -9.27
CA PRO A 4 30.01 45.37 -10.29
C PRO A 4 29.65 43.96 -9.77
N ASP A 5 29.02 43.22 -10.66
CA ASP A 5 29.09 41.79 -11.02
C ASP A 5 29.91 40.84 -10.17
N HIS A 6 29.20 39.80 -9.66
CA HIS A 6 29.78 38.45 -9.54
C HIS A 6 28.83 37.42 -10.10
N ASN A 7 29.07 37.10 -11.36
CA ASN A 7 28.63 35.85 -12.01
C ASN A 7 29.19 34.66 -11.24
N ASN A 8 28.32 33.89 -10.59
CA ASN A 8 28.60 32.51 -10.23
C ASN A 8 27.68 31.62 -11.07
N GLU A 9 28.24 31.16 -12.18
CA GLU A 9 27.69 30.07 -12.98
C GLU A 9 27.54 28.82 -12.08
N SER A 10 26.32 28.54 -11.72
CA SER A 10 25.92 27.24 -11.17
C SER A 10 26.09 26.18 -12.26
N LYS A 11 27.15 25.38 -12.14
CA LYS A 11 27.34 24.17 -12.92
C LYS A 11 26.10 23.29 -12.79
N SER A 12 25.35 23.20 -13.88
CA SER A 12 24.21 22.32 -14.07
C SER A 12 24.59 20.89 -13.70
N ASN A 13 23.94 20.35 -12.70
CA ASN A 13 23.88 18.91 -12.45
C ASN A 13 23.20 18.25 -13.66
N THR A 14 24.02 17.72 -14.54
CA THR A 14 23.57 16.92 -15.68
C THR A 14 22.93 15.66 -15.11
N LYS A 15 21.61 15.56 -15.20
CA LYS A 15 20.81 14.38 -14.88
C LYS A 15 21.47 13.16 -15.52
N ARG A 16 21.82 12.15 -14.70
CA ARG A 16 22.19 10.81 -15.17
C ARG A 16 21.00 10.23 -15.90
N THR A 17 20.96 10.35 -17.21
CA THR A 17 20.08 9.55 -18.06
C THR A 17 20.62 8.12 -17.98
N HIS A 18 19.89 7.21 -17.33
CA HIS A 18 20.12 5.78 -17.40
C HIS A 18 20.04 5.34 -18.84
N ILE A 19 21.18 5.20 -19.47
CA ILE A 19 21.27 4.62 -20.81
C ILE A 19 21.07 3.12 -20.60
N LYS A 20 19.89 2.61 -20.96
CA LYS A 20 19.67 1.18 -21.14
C LYS A 20 20.62 0.70 -22.21
N VAL A 21 21.77 0.18 -21.81
CA VAL A 21 22.61 -0.61 -22.69
C VAL A 21 22.03 -2.02 -22.63
N ASP A 22 21.48 -2.45 -23.74
CA ASP A 22 20.89 -3.79 -23.87
C ASP A 22 22.02 -4.83 -23.72
N VAL A 23 22.09 -5.44 -22.53
CA VAL A 23 23.13 -6.43 -22.19
C VAL A 23 23.04 -7.66 -23.10
N ALA A 24 21.88 -7.92 -23.73
CA ALA A 24 21.69 -8.97 -24.71
C ALA A 24 22.44 -8.74 -26.03
N ASN A 25 22.84 -7.50 -26.33
CA ASN A 25 23.52 -7.10 -27.59
C ASN A 25 25.03 -6.86 -27.42
N PHE A 26 25.66 -7.28 -26.35
CA PHE A 26 27.13 -7.34 -26.31
C PHE A 26 27.61 -8.59 -27.07
N PRO A 27 28.30 -8.45 -28.20
CA PRO A 27 28.87 -9.58 -28.90
C PRO A 27 29.94 -10.23 -27.99
N LYS A 28 29.79 -11.52 -27.74
CA LYS A 28 30.68 -12.30 -26.85
C LYS A 28 32.14 -12.28 -27.26
N ASP A 29 32.46 -11.92 -28.51
CA ASP A 29 33.83 -11.81 -29.01
C ASP A 29 33.87 -10.91 -30.25
N PRO A 30 34.05 -9.57 -30.14
CA PRO A 30 34.11 -8.69 -31.29
C PRO A 30 35.49 -8.67 -31.99
N ILE A 31 36.29 -9.75 -31.88
CA ILE A 31 37.64 -9.82 -32.46
C ILE A 31 37.59 -9.64 -33.99
N ASP A 32 36.54 -10.11 -34.65
CA ASP A 32 36.32 -10.00 -36.09
C ASP A 32 35.54 -8.77 -36.53
N HIS A 33 35.25 -7.83 -35.60
CA HIS A 33 34.55 -6.58 -35.92
C HIS A 33 35.51 -5.57 -36.54
N ASP A 34 35.08 -4.93 -37.62
CA ASP A 34 35.84 -3.84 -38.25
C ASP A 34 35.57 -2.54 -37.49
N PHE A 35 36.44 -2.25 -36.50
CA PHE A 35 36.32 -1.10 -35.61
C PHE A 35 36.39 0.24 -36.38
N PRO A 36 35.45 1.18 -36.19
CA PRO A 36 35.43 2.46 -36.88
C PRO A 36 36.73 3.23 -36.74
N GLN A 37 37.17 3.81 -37.85
CA GLN A 37 38.39 4.61 -37.87
C GLN A 37 38.06 6.10 -37.70
N SER A 38 38.46 6.66 -36.58
CA SER A 38 38.35 8.11 -36.33
C SER A 38 39.59 8.86 -36.77
N GLN A 39 39.43 10.00 -37.48
CA GLN A 39 40.54 10.82 -37.94
C GLN A 39 41.11 11.71 -36.84
N PHE A 40 42.40 11.63 -36.59
CA PHE A 40 43.10 12.41 -35.59
C PHE A 40 44.32 13.13 -36.23
N GLY A 41 44.12 14.35 -36.65
CA GLY A 41 45.14 15.05 -37.39
C GLY A 41 45.49 14.31 -38.70
N LYS A 42 46.78 14.04 -38.96
CA LYS A 42 47.24 13.29 -40.13
C LYS A 42 47.14 11.75 -39.98
N LYS A 43 46.63 11.20 -38.85
CA LYS A 43 46.62 9.74 -38.58
C LYS A 43 45.21 9.24 -38.26
N LYS A 44 44.76 8.16 -38.94
CA LYS A 44 43.56 7.42 -38.60
C LYS A 44 43.82 6.50 -37.40
N ARG A 45 42.88 6.39 -36.48
CA ARG A 45 42.96 5.52 -35.27
C ARG A 45 41.65 4.77 -35.06
N ARG A 46 41.75 3.52 -34.60
CA ARG A 46 40.62 2.65 -34.25
C ARG A 46 40.84 2.03 -32.89
N PHE A 47 39.83 1.43 -32.31
CA PHE A 47 39.91 0.64 -31.09
C PHE A 47 40.92 -0.53 -31.33
N ASN A 48 41.65 -0.92 -30.31
CA ASN A 48 42.64 -1.99 -30.43
C ASN A 48 42.05 -3.31 -29.94
N PRO A 49 41.73 -4.26 -30.81
CA PRO A 49 41.13 -5.55 -30.44
C PRO A 49 42.00 -6.39 -29.51
N LEU A 50 43.32 -6.18 -29.48
CA LEU A 50 44.21 -6.91 -28.57
C LEU A 50 43.92 -6.66 -27.09
N TRP A 51 43.20 -5.58 -26.76
CA TRP A 51 42.81 -5.31 -25.38
C TRP A 51 41.81 -6.34 -24.84
N PHE A 52 40.99 -6.99 -25.65
CA PHE A 52 40.13 -8.08 -25.20
C PHE A 52 40.94 -9.28 -24.72
N LYS A 53 42.14 -9.56 -25.35
CA LYS A 53 43.05 -10.58 -24.89
C LYS A 53 43.79 -10.20 -23.59
N GLU A 54 44.01 -8.90 -23.38
CA GLU A 54 44.64 -8.41 -22.15
C GLU A 54 43.65 -8.29 -20.98
N TYR A 55 42.34 -8.04 -21.26
CA TYR A 55 41.28 -7.81 -20.27
C TYR A 55 40.00 -8.59 -20.59
N PRO A 56 40.06 -9.92 -20.72
CA PRO A 56 38.98 -10.75 -21.27
C PRO A 56 37.75 -10.86 -20.33
N SER A 57 37.93 -10.58 -19.03
CA SER A 57 36.90 -10.81 -18.01
C SER A 57 35.94 -9.65 -17.79
N TRP A 58 36.31 -8.45 -18.20
CA TRP A 58 35.52 -7.27 -17.85
C TRP A 58 35.38 -6.23 -18.96
N LEU A 59 36.21 -6.27 -20.01
CA LEU A 59 36.19 -5.27 -21.07
C LEU A 59 35.18 -5.68 -22.15
N GLU A 60 34.15 -4.90 -22.32
CA GLU A 60 33.10 -5.09 -23.35
C GLU A 60 33.06 -3.90 -24.29
N TYR A 61 32.59 -4.09 -25.52
CA TYR A 61 32.54 -3.05 -26.53
C TYR A 61 31.13 -2.92 -27.12
N SER A 62 30.59 -1.71 -27.10
CA SER A 62 29.32 -1.39 -27.74
C SER A 62 29.56 -0.95 -29.19
N ILE A 63 29.11 -1.73 -30.15
CA ILE A 63 29.19 -1.43 -31.58
C ILE A 63 28.40 -0.14 -31.90
N THR A 64 27.21 0.01 -31.32
CA THR A 64 26.33 1.15 -31.56
C THR A 64 26.90 2.47 -31.05
N LYS A 65 27.68 2.46 -29.97
CA LYS A 65 28.27 3.66 -29.37
C LYS A 65 29.73 3.87 -29.72
N ASP A 66 30.38 2.95 -30.43
CA ASP A 66 31.82 2.94 -30.73
C ASP A 66 32.65 3.23 -29.46
N ALA A 67 32.38 2.47 -28.39
CA ALA A 67 33.00 2.69 -27.09
C ALA A 67 33.12 1.42 -26.27
N ALA A 68 34.17 1.27 -25.48
CA ALA A 68 34.39 0.17 -24.57
C ALA A 68 33.90 0.50 -23.15
N TYR A 69 33.36 -0.48 -22.47
CA TYR A 69 32.77 -0.40 -21.14
C TYR A 69 33.39 -1.44 -20.22
N CYS A 70 33.29 -1.22 -18.91
CA CYS A 70 33.62 -2.22 -17.92
C CYS A 70 32.34 -2.92 -17.45
N LEU A 71 32.21 -4.21 -17.76
CA LEU A 71 31.04 -5.02 -17.38
C LEU A 71 30.80 -5.03 -15.87
N TYR A 72 31.83 -5.23 -15.06
CA TYR A 72 31.70 -5.29 -13.62
C TYR A 72 31.22 -3.95 -13.03
N CYS A 73 31.85 -2.83 -13.40
CA CYS A 73 31.47 -1.52 -12.93
C CYS A 73 30.08 -1.09 -13.46
N TYR A 74 29.71 -1.54 -14.65
CA TYR A 74 28.41 -1.27 -15.23
C TYR A 74 27.27 -1.95 -14.45
N LEU A 75 27.46 -3.21 -14.04
CA LEU A 75 26.44 -4.01 -13.37
C LEU A 75 26.39 -3.78 -11.84
N PHE A 76 27.54 -3.53 -11.20
CA PHE A 76 27.68 -3.59 -9.74
C PHE A 76 28.39 -2.39 -9.12
N GLN A 77 28.43 -1.22 -9.80
CA GLN A 77 29.05 -0.03 -9.25
C GLN A 77 28.37 0.38 -7.94
N PRO A 78 29.09 0.46 -6.81
CA PRO A 78 28.52 0.97 -5.57
C PRO A 78 28.24 2.47 -5.72
N ASP A 79 27.13 2.95 -5.10
CA ASP A 79 26.83 4.39 -4.92
C ASP A 79 27.83 5.01 -3.92
N ILE A 80 29.06 5.20 -4.38
CA ILE A 80 30.07 5.95 -3.63
C ILE A 80 30.01 7.37 -4.15
N GLY A 81 29.58 8.31 -3.28
CA GLY A 81 29.56 9.74 -3.62
C GLY A 81 30.89 10.25 -4.19
N ASP A 82 30.95 11.44 -4.73
CA ASP A 82 31.92 12.17 -5.57
C ASP A 82 33.45 11.88 -5.45
N GLN A 83 33.90 10.81 -4.80
CA GLN A 83 35.30 10.42 -4.64
C GLN A 83 35.77 9.29 -5.58
N GLY A 84 34.98 8.84 -6.52
CA GLY A 84 35.33 7.77 -7.46
C GLY A 84 35.90 8.33 -8.78
N GLY A 85 37.07 7.85 -9.20
CA GLY A 85 37.68 8.19 -10.47
C GLY A 85 36.75 7.97 -11.68
N GLY A 86 36.64 8.98 -12.52
CA GLY A 86 35.78 9.26 -13.67
C GLY A 86 34.97 8.12 -14.30
N ASP A 87 33.71 8.41 -14.51
CA ASP A 87 32.63 7.62 -15.15
C ASP A 87 32.89 7.12 -16.58
N SER A 88 34.10 7.26 -17.09
CA SER A 88 34.45 7.03 -18.51
C SER A 88 34.32 5.57 -18.96
N PHE A 89 34.18 4.60 -18.06
CA PHE A 89 33.98 3.19 -18.38
C PHE A 89 32.57 2.68 -18.09
N VAL A 90 31.71 3.56 -17.56
CA VAL A 90 30.33 3.18 -17.14
C VAL A 90 29.29 3.97 -17.95
N THR A 91 29.42 5.29 -18.03
CA THR A 91 28.43 6.17 -18.64
C THR A 91 28.71 6.54 -20.10
N GLU A 92 29.88 7.13 -20.34
CA GLU A 92 30.24 7.62 -21.68
C GLU A 92 30.91 6.57 -22.56
N GLY A 93 31.47 5.53 -21.96
CA GLY A 93 32.28 4.53 -22.59
C GLY A 93 33.70 5.06 -22.94
N PHE A 94 34.68 4.18 -22.88
CA PHE A 94 36.06 4.49 -23.25
C PHE A 94 36.21 4.48 -24.76
N ARG A 95 36.36 5.67 -25.36
CA ARG A 95 36.58 5.86 -26.78
C ARG A 95 38.08 6.04 -27.11
N ASN A 96 38.43 5.72 -28.33
CA ASN A 96 39.79 5.86 -28.83
C ASN A 96 40.20 7.34 -29.02
N SER A 97 40.19 8.18 -27.96
CA SER A 97 40.48 9.59 -28.01
C SER A 97 41.96 9.91 -27.85
N LYS A 98 42.34 11.08 -28.27
CA LYS A 98 43.57 11.96 -28.32
C LYS A 98 44.90 11.53 -27.60
N LYS A 99 45.03 10.44 -26.87
CA LYS A 99 46.25 10.10 -26.08
C LYS A 99 47.16 9.06 -26.75
N LYS A 100 48.49 9.14 -26.55
CA LYS A 100 49.51 8.20 -27.05
C LYS A 100 49.22 6.76 -26.52
N LYS A 101 49.63 5.70 -27.27
CA LYS A 101 49.40 4.28 -26.97
C LYS A 101 49.70 3.92 -25.50
N LYS A 102 50.83 4.43 -24.94
CA LYS A 102 51.26 4.20 -23.57
C LYS A 102 50.26 4.72 -22.53
N LYS A 103 49.72 5.96 -22.74
CA LYS A 103 48.73 6.58 -21.82
C LYS A 103 47.35 5.94 -21.88
N LYS A 104 47.04 5.11 -22.89
CA LYS A 104 45.75 4.38 -22.99
C LYS A 104 45.80 3.08 -22.20
N LYS A 105 46.92 2.36 -22.25
CA LYS A 105 47.18 1.16 -21.44
C LYS A 105 47.23 1.56 -19.95
N GLU A 106 47.83 2.68 -19.61
CA GLU A 106 47.80 3.26 -18.26
C GLU A 106 46.36 3.55 -17.77
N LYS A 107 45.45 4.01 -18.63
CA LYS A 107 44.04 4.25 -18.25
C LYS A 107 43.27 2.97 -17.95
N LEU A 108 43.47 1.90 -18.70
CA LEU A 108 42.87 0.58 -18.43
C LEU A 108 43.43 -0.02 -17.14
N GLN A 109 44.76 0.12 -16.92
CA GLN A 109 45.41 -0.33 -15.68
C GLN A 109 44.97 0.50 -14.44
N ASN A 110 44.86 1.82 -14.61
CA ASN A 110 44.38 2.70 -13.53
C ASN A 110 42.89 2.48 -13.19
N HIS A 111 42.08 2.01 -14.16
CA HIS A 111 40.70 1.65 -13.86
C HIS A 111 40.61 0.43 -12.96
N ILE A 112 41.46 -0.58 -13.17
CA ILE A 112 41.55 -1.74 -12.28
C ILE A 112 42.02 -1.29 -10.87
N GLY A 113 43.04 -0.41 -10.84
CA GLY A 113 43.57 0.18 -9.61
C GLY A 113 43.95 -0.81 -8.54
N ASP A 114 43.94 -0.35 -7.28
CA ASP A 114 44.31 -1.14 -6.11
C ASP A 114 43.12 -2.00 -5.61
N HIS A 115 43.40 -2.96 -4.73
CA HIS A 115 42.49 -3.97 -4.19
C HIS A 115 41.15 -3.43 -3.66
N ASN A 116 41.12 -2.21 -3.15
CA ASN A 116 39.92 -1.54 -2.65
C ASN A 116 39.29 -0.56 -3.64
N ASN A 117 39.70 -0.56 -4.90
CA ASN A 117 39.10 0.28 -5.93
C ASN A 117 37.69 -0.19 -6.30
N THR A 118 36.86 0.74 -6.76
CA THR A 118 35.47 0.52 -7.22
C THR A 118 35.36 -0.65 -8.21
N HIS A 119 36.31 -0.82 -9.14
CA HIS A 119 36.36 -1.93 -10.08
C HIS A 119 36.48 -3.29 -9.37
N ASN A 120 37.39 -3.43 -8.42
CA ASN A 120 37.62 -4.68 -7.71
C ASN A 120 36.48 -5.01 -6.71
N ILE A 121 35.80 -4.00 -6.20
CA ILE A 121 34.56 -4.18 -5.41
C ILE A 121 33.41 -4.68 -6.32
N ALA A 122 33.25 -4.09 -7.49
CA ALA A 122 32.26 -4.51 -8.46
C ALA A 122 32.54 -5.91 -9.01
N GLN A 123 33.83 -6.26 -9.24
CA GLN A 123 34.26 -7.60 -9.62
C GLN A 123 33.88 -8.64 -8.57
N ARG A 124 34.20 -8.40 -7.30
CA ARG A 124 33.84 -9.32 -6.19
C ARG A 124 32.33 -9.53 -6.09
N LYS A 125 31.53 -8.47 -6.28
CA LYS A 125 30.07 -8.59 -6.31
C LYS A 125 29.57 -9.40 -7.50
N CYS A 126 30.19 -9.23 -8.66
CA CYS A 126 29.88 -10.03 -9.85
C CYS A 126 30.26 -11.52 -9.66
N GLU A 127 31.45 -11.78 -9.15
CA GLU A 127 31.93 -13.13 -8.84
C GLU A 127 31.08 -13.81 -7.78
N ALA A 128 30.68 -13.10 -6.73
CA ALA A 128 29.74 -13.61 -5.73
C ALA A 128 28.38 -13.93 -6.34
N SER A 129 27.88 -13.10 -7.24
CA SER A 129 26.61 -13.32 -7.94
C SER A 129 26.67 -14.50 -8.94
N LEU A 130 27.80 -14.71 -9.59
CA LEU A 130 28.04 -15.84 -10.49
C LEU A 130 28.28 -17.14 -9.72
N ASN A 131 29.06 -17.08 -8.66
CA ASN A 131 29.37 -18.23 -7.80
C ASN A 131 28.14 -18.75 -7.08
N TRP A 132 27.16 -17.90 -6.75
CA TRP A 132 25.91 -18.33 -6.15
C TRP A 132 25.12 -19.26 -7.07
N ARG A 133 25.03 -18.97 -8.37
CA ARG A 133 24.37 -19.87 -9.35
C ARG A 133 25.18 -21.12 -9.69
N GLN A 134 26.51 -21.03 -9.74
CA GLN A 134 27.39 -22.16 -10.05
C GLN A 134 27.62 -23.05 -8.83
N SER A 135 27.65 -22.52 -7.61
CA SER A 135 27.91 -23.30 -6.41
C SER A 135 26.78 -24.28 -6.10
N ILE A 136 25.53 -23.86 -6.19
CA ILE A 136 24.38 -24.75 -5.98
C ILE A 136 24.35 -25.87 -7.02
N GLN A 137 24.53 -25.54 -8.29
CA GLN A 137 24.47 -26.53 -9.37
C GLN A 137 25.67 -27.49 -9.38
N THR A 138 26.87 -27.01 -9.03
CA THR A 138 28.07 -27.86 -8.93
C THR A 138 28.12 -28.70 -7.68
N VAL A 139 27.59 -28.22 -6.56
CA VAL A 139 27.49 -29.00 -5.30
C VAL A 139 26.46 -30.12 -5.46
N ILE A 140 25.29 -29.84 -6.04
CA ILE A 140 24.26 -30.85 -6.33
C ILE A 140 24.79 -31.94 -7.29
N ASN A 141 25.61 -31.57 -8.26
CA ASN A 141 26.15 -32.54 -9.25
C ASN A 141 27.30 -33.40 -8.73
N LYS A 142 27.89 -33.07 -7.58
CA LYS A 142 29.04 -33.78 -7.01
C LYS A 142 28.72 -34.62 -5.76
N GLN A 143 27.55 -34.44 -5.17
CA GLN A 143 27.12 -35.12 -3.95
C GLN A 143 26.55 -36.51 -4.26
N SER A 144 26.68 -37.44 -3.31
CA SER A 144 25.97 -38.73 -3.36
C SER A 144 24.45 -38.52 -3.32
N ASP A 145 23.67 -39.48 -3.80
CA ASP A 145 22.22 -39.36 -3.82
C ASP A 145 21.62 -39.20 -2.43
N VAL A 146 22.27 -39.74 -1.39
CA VAL A 146 21.87 -39.57 0.01
C VAL A 146 22.11 -38.11 0.48
N GLU A 147 23.29 -37.55 0.22
CA GLU A 147 23.63 -36.17 0.56
C GLU A 147 22.75 -35.16 -0.18
N LYS A 148 22.36 -35.46 -1.42
CA LYS A 148 21.39 -34.64 -2.17
C LYS A 148 20.02 -34.68 -1.53
N TRP A 149 19.56 -35.84 -1.12
CA TRP A 149 18.29 -36.02 -0.47
C TRP A 149 18.24 -35.28 0.90
N GLU A 150 19.29 -35.45 1.72
CA GLU A 150 19.41 -34.73 3.01
C GLU A 150 19.44 -33.21 2.81
N TYR A 151 20.17 -32.72 1.81
CA TYR A 151 20.20 -31.29 1.47
C TYR A 151 18.83 -30.76 1.03
N GLN A 152 18.13 -31.50 0.15
CA GLN A 152 16.79 -31.11 -0.31
C GLN A 152 15.78 -31.12 0.85
N THR A 153 15.80 -32.15 1.70
CA THR A 153 14.94 -32.25 2.86
C THR A 153 15.16 -31.07 3.81
N ARG A 154 16.43 -30.75 4.09
CA ARG A 154 16.82 -29.61 4.91
C ARG A 154 16.31 -28.30 4.34
N LEU A 155 16.58 -28.05 3.07
CA LEU A 155 16.15 -26.82 2.38
C LEU A 155 14.62 -26.67 2.40
N ASN A 156 13.89 -27.72 2.07
CA ASN A 156 12.43 -27.70 2.04
C ASN A 156 11.85 -27.37 3.43
N VAL A 157 12.32 -28.07 4.47
CA VAL A 157 11.83 -27.83 5.83
C VAL A 157 12.12 -26.41 6.31
N ILE A 158 13.31 -25.88 6.00
CA ILE A 158 13.67 -24.51 6.37
C ILE A 158 12.81 -23.51 5.61
N VAL A 159 12.58 -23.70 4.31
CA VAL A 159 11.67 -22.87 3.52
C VAL A 159 10.25 -22.92 4.08
N ASP A 160 9.75 -24.12 4.40
CA ASP A 160 8.40 -24.30 4.98
C ASP A 160 8.26 -23.59 6.33
N CYS A 161 9.26 -23.70 7.22
CA CYS A 161 9.29 -22.97 8.48
C CYS A 161 9.24 -21.46 8.28
N ILE A 162 10.06 -20.93 7.37
CA ILE A 162 10.11 -19.50 7.07
C ILE A 162 8.79 -19.04 6.47
N CYS A 163 8.24 -19.78 5.50
CA CYS A 163 6.94 -19.47 4.90
C CYS A 163 5.81 -19.49 5.93
N PHE A 164 5.79 -20.48 6.83
CA PHE A 164 4.81 -20.54 7.90
C PHE A 164 4.90 -19.33 8.82
N LEU A 165 6.10 -18.96 9.28
CA LEU A 165 6.30 -17.82 10.16
C LEU A 165 5.93 -16.49 9.45
N GLN A 166 6.25 -16.35 8.17
CA GLN A 166 5.84 -15.19 7.35
C GLN A 166 4.31 -15.09 7.25
N GLN A 167 3.63 -16.20 6.97
CA GLN A 167 2.17 -16.22 6.87
C GLN A 167 1.48 -15.87 8.18
N GLN A 168 2.06 -16.30 9.31
CA GLN A 168 1.54 -15.98 10.65
C GLN A 168 1.98 -14.59 11.15
N GLY A 169 2.88 -13.89 10.43
CA GLY A 169 3.43 -12.60 10.85
C GLY A 169 4.31 -12.69 12.10
N LEU A 170 4.96 -13.83 12.32
CA LEU A 170 5.83 -14.08 13.47
C LEU A 170 7.28 -13.73 13.16
N ALA A 171 7.99 -13.19 14.16
CA ALA A 171 9.42 -12.93 14.06
C ALA A 171 10.19 -14.27 13.96
N PHE A 172 11.30 -14.28 13.21
CA PHE A 172 12.15 -15.47 13.08
C PHE A 172 13.05 -15.65 14.29
N CYS A 173 13.76 -14.57 14.65
CA CYS A 173 14.77 -14.55 15.69
C CYS A 173 14.17 -14.38 17.10
N GLY A 174 14.86 -14.91 18.10
CA GLY A 174 14.61 -14.63 19.51
C GLY A 174 15.41 -13.42 20.01
N HIS A 175 15.27 -13.09 21.30
CA HIS A 175 16.08 -12.07 21.95
C HIS A 175 17.50 -12.54 22.20
N ASP A 176 17.72 -13.84 22.37
CA ASP A 176 19.01 -14.47 22.61
C ASP A 176 19.06 -15.81 21.85
N GLU A 177 19.98 -15.89 20.88
CA GLU A 177 20.21 -17.10 20.07
C GLU A 177 21.47 -17.87 20.51
N SER A 178 22.00 -17.58 21.70
CA SER A 178 23.16 -18.31 22.27
C SER A 178 22.84 -19.79 22.49
N LYS A 179 23.87 -20.65 22.59
CA LYS A 179 23.72 -22.12 22.62
C LYS A 179 22.94 -22.68 23.82
N ASP A 180 22.59 -21.86 24.81
CA ASP A 180 21.97 -22.34 26.07
C ASP A 180 20.76 -21.52 26.57
N PRO A 181 19.90 -20.96 25.72
CA PRO A 181 18.71 -20.26 26.15
C PRO A 181 17.49 -21.22 26.13
N ASN A 182 16.55 -20.92 27.01
CA ASN A 182 15.26 -21.64 27.05
C ASN A 182 14.39 -21.42 25.79
N ASN A 183 14.73 -20.43 24.95
CA ASN A 183 14.02 -20.09 23.69
C ASN A 183 14.94 -19.32 22.75
N GLN A 184 15.34 -19.97 21.64
CA GLN A 184 16.24 -19.40 20.62
C GLN A 184 15.49 -18.65 19.48
N GLY A 185 14.18 -18.46 19.62
CA GLY A 185 13.35 -17.81 18.62
C GLY A 185 12.46 -18.76 17.82
N ASN A 186 11.41 -18.18 17.23
CA ASN A 186 10.33 -18.99 16.63
C ASN A 186 10.82 -19.91 15.52
N PHE A 187 11.82 -19.50 14.74
CA PHE A 187 12.34 -20.31 13.65
C PHE A 187 13.02 -21.58 14.16
N LEU A 188 13.95 -21.45 15.10
CA LEU A 188 14.68 -22.60 15.65
C LEU A 188 13.77 -23.50 16.48
N GLU A 189 12.83 -22.93 17.24
CA GLU A 189 11.88 -23.71 18.03
C GLU A 189 10.87 -24.47 17.15
N LEU A 190 10.41 -23.87 16.05
CA LEU A 190 9.56 -24.54 15.07
C LEU A 190 10.32 -25.69 14.38
N LEU A 191 11.56 -25.45 14.01
CA LEU A 191 12.41 -26.48 13.40
C LEU A 191 12.63 -27.66 14.37
N ARG A 192 12.92 -27.38 15.65
CA ARG A 192 13.03 -28.43 16.72
C ARG A 192 11.71 -29.14 16.97
N PHE A 193 10.60 -28.43 16.88
CA PHE A 193 9.29 -29.07 17.00
C PHE A 193 9.08 -30.10 15.88
N LEU A 194 9.44 -29.76 14.64
CA LEU A 194 9.32 -30.67 13.50
C LEU A 194 10.24 -31.89 13.61
N THR A 195 11.48 -31.71 14.11
CA THR A 195 12.41 -32.86 14.31
C THR A 195 11.85 -33.88 15.31
N LYS A 196 11.18 -33.43 16.38
CA LYS A 196 10.57 -34.31 17.36
C LYS A 196 9.44 -35.18 16.81
N HIS A 197 8.84 -34.80 15.70
CA HIS A 197 7.69 -35.48 15.12
C HIS A 197 7.98 -36.18 13.79
N ASN A 198 9.18 -35.99 13.22
CA ASN A 198 9.56 -36.60 11.94
C ASN A 198 11.04 -36.98 11.94
N GLU A 199 11.31 -38.31 11.95
CA GLU A 199 12.67 -38.87 11.97
C GLU A 199 13.48 -38.54 10.71
N GLU A 200 12.83 -38.35 9.56
CA GLU A 200 13.53 -37.99 8.31
C GLU A 200 14.05 -36.56 8.38
N ILE A 201 13.24 -35.66 8.95
CA ILE A 201 13.64 -34.28 9.21
C ILE A 201 14.75 -34.23 10.25
N ASP A 202 14.61 -34.99 11.35
CA ASP A 202 15.59 -35.03 12.41
C ASP A 202 16.98 -35.42 11.91
N LYS A 203 17.07 -36.41 11.03
CA LYS A 203 18.35 -36.85 10.42
C LYS A 203 19.02 -35.77 9.55
N ALA A 204 18.27 -34.83 9.02
CA ALA A 204 18.75 -33.88 8.01
C ALA A 204 19.05 -32.47 8.54
N VAL A 205 18.52 -32.05 9.70
CA VAL A 205 18.56 -30.67 10.18
C VAL A 205 19.25 -30.53 11.54
N LEU A 206 19.48 -29.28 11.97
CA LEU A 206 20.07 -28.91 13.25
C LEU A 206 21.41 -29.60 13.52
N GLU A 207 21.54 -30.32 14.65
CA GLU A 207 22.77 -30.94 15.10
C GLU A 207 23.21 -32.13 14.20
N ASN A 208 22.27 -32.74 13.49
CA ASN A 208 22.52 -33.80 12.53
C ASN A 208 22.97 -33.30 11.16
N ALA A 209 22.84 -32.01 10.90
CA ALA A 209 23.35 -31.39 9.68
C ALA A 209 24.84 -31.06 9.81
N PRO A 210 25.63 -31.15 8.70
CA PRO A 210 27.03 -30.71 8.72
C PRO A 210 27.14 -29.25 9.18
N GLU A 211 28.08 -28.94 10.07
CA GLU A 211 28.24 -27.63 10.73
C GLU A 211 28.22 -26.45 9.72
N ASN A 212 28.86 -26.63 8.54
CA ASN A 212 28.92 -25.61 7.50
C ASN A 212 27.65 -25.53 6.61
N HIS A 213 26.64 -26.38 6.84
CA HIS A 213 25.45 -26.52 6.00
C HIS A 213 24.14 -26.57 6.79
N GLN A 214 24.11 -26.11 8.03
CA GLN A 214 22.89 -26.10 8.86
C GLN A 214 21.79 -25.20 8.32
N MET A 215 22.14 -24.15 7.58
CA MET A 215 21.23 -23.18 6.96
C MET A 215 20.31 -22.43 7.96
N THR A 216 20.72 -22.36 9.21
CA THR A 216 19.92 -21.75 10.30
C THR A 216 20.31 -20.32 10.62
N SER A 217 21.38 -19.79 10.00
CA SER A 217 21.87 -18.43 10.29
C SER A 217 20.84 -17.36 9.89
N PRO A 218 20.78 -16.23 10.62
CA PRO A 218 19.88 -15.11 10.30
C PRO A 218 20.04 -14.58 8.87
N ASP A 219 21.23 -14.65 8.29
CA ASP A 219 21.45 -14.19 6.92
C ASP A 219 20.80 -15.12 5.90
N ILE A 220 20.90 -16.45 6.10
CA ILE A 220 20.22 -17.43 5.24
C ILE A 220 18.69 -17.29 5.39
N GLN A 221 18.19 -17.08 6.60
CA GLN A 221 16.77 -16.83 6.81
C GLN A 221 16.28 -15.61 6.00
N LYS A 222 17.06 -14.50 6.01
CA LYS A 222 16.76 -13.30 5.20
C LYS A 222 16.85 -13.55 3.70
N GLU A 223 17.83 -14.34 3.25
CA GLU A 223 17.98 -14.70 1.83
C GLU A 223 16.79 -15.53 1.34
N ILE A 224 16.35 -16.51 2.11
CA ILE A 224 15.17 -17.32 1.79
C ILE A 224 13.91 -16.44 1.79
N ALA A 225 13.74 -15.60 2.80
CA ALA A 225 12.62 -14.66 2.86
C ALA A 225 12.61 -13.71 1.66
N ASN A 226 13.77 -13.24 1.22
CA ASN A 226 13.89 -12.41 0.02
C ASN A 226 13.60 -13.22 -1.26
N ALA A 227 14.07 -14.46 -1.34
CA ALA A 227 13.78 -15.33 -2.48
C ALA A 227 12.27 -15.61 -2.61
N THR A 228 11.59 -15.92 -1.51
CA THR A 228 10.14 -16.11 -1.50
C THR A 228 9.38 -14.84 -1.89
N ALA A 229 9.85 -13.67 -1.46
CA ALA A 229 9.28 -12.38 -1.86
C ALA A 229 9.45 -12.14 -3.37
N VAL A 230 10.64 -12.40 -3.92
CA VAL A 230 10.92 -12.26 -5.36
C VAL A 230 10.04 -13.19 -6.19
N GLU A 231 9.91 -14.46 -5.82
CA GLU A 231 9.07 -15.42 -6.55
C GLU A 231 7.59 -15.06 -6.44
N THR A 232 7.14 -14.55 -5.29
CA THR A 232 5.77 -14.04 -5.12
C THR A 232 5.51 -12.87 -6.06
N ILE A 233 6.43 -11.91 -6.14
CA ILE A 233 6.30 -10.78 -7.05
C ILE A 233 6.32 -11.23 -8.51
N ASN A 234 7.22 -12.14 -8.88
CA ASN A 234 7.26 -12.72 -10.23
C ASN A 234 5.93 -13.37 -10.61
N ALA A 235 5.30 -14.10 -9.67
CA ALA A 235 3.99 -14.69 -9.87
C ALA A 235 2.91 -13.61 -10.09
N ILE A 236 2.92 -12.53 -9.30
CA ILE A 236 2.00 -11.38 -9.44
C ILE A 236 2.18 -10.72 -10.82
N ILE A 237 3.41 -10.45 -11.22
CA ILE A 237 3.70 -9.81 -12.52
C ILE A 237 3.28 -10.70 -13.68
N LYS A 238 3.49 -12.02 -13.56
CA LYS A 238 3.05 -12.99 -14.56
C LYS A 238 1.53 -13.08 -14.66
N ASP A 239 0.82 -12.96 -13.54
CA ASP A 239 -0.63 -12.96 -13.47
C ASP A 239 -1.22 -11.71 -14.14
N ILE A 240 -0.66 -10.54 -13.85
CA ILE A 240 -1.03 -9.27 -14.51
C ILE A 240 -0.79 -9.35 -16.03
N GLY A 241 0.33 -9.94 -16.45
CA GLY A 241 0.69 -10.02 -17.86
C GLY A 241 0.64 -8.66 -18.56
N ASP A 242 -0.18 -8.54 -19.62
CA ASP A 242 -0.40 -7.29 -20.37
C ASP A 242 -1.64 -6.50 -19.94
N SER A 243 -2.32 -6.93 -18.86
CA SER A 243 -3.55 -6.29 -18.38
C SER A 243 -3.28 -4.87 -17.86
N LEU A 244 -4.33 -4.07 -17.88
CA LEU A 244 -4.36 -2.75 -17.26
C LEU A 244 -4.43 -2.90 -15.74
N PHE A 245 -3.87 -1.94 -15.02
CA PHE A 245 -3.84 -1.98 -13.55
C PHE A 245 -3.93 -0.59 -12.93
N ALA A 246 -4.24 -0.54 -11.65
CA ALA A 246 -4.09 0.66 -10.82
C ALA A 246 -3.01 0.46 -9.77
N ILE A 247 -2.41 1.58 -9.33
CA ILE A 247 -1.53 1.61 -8.16
C ILE A 247 -2.28 2.10 -6.93
N ILE A 248 -1.95 1.49 -5.79
CA ILE A 248 -2.33 1.95 -4.46
C ILE A 248 -1.05 2.28 -3.73
N VAL A 249 -0.96 3.50 -3.21
CA VAL A 249 0.28 4.02 -2.61
C VAL A 249 -0.02 4.64 -1.24
N GLU A 250 0.84 4.37 -0.27
CA GLU A 250 0.79 5.01 1.04
C GLU A 250 2.21 5.36 1.50
N GLU A 251 2.36 6.55 2.06
CA GLU A 251 3.60 6.97 2.72
C GLU A 251 3.47 6.82 4.24
N SER A 252 4.53 6.34 4.88
CA SER A 252 4.60 6.25 6.32
C SER A 252 6.03 6.37 6.81
N ARG A 253 6.15 6.79 8.07
CA ARG A 253 7.43 6.85 8.76
C ARG A 253 7.59 5.65 9.67
N ASP A 254 8.71 4.94 9.55
CA ASP A 254 9.01 3.82 10.43
C ASP A 254 9.46 4.28 11.85
N MET A 255 9.60 3.32 12.76
CA MET A 255 10.06 3.59 14.13
C MET A 255 11.45 4.22 14.19
N SER A 256 12.28 4.03 13.15
CA SER A 256 13.60 4.64 13.01
C SER A 256 13.56 6.01 12.33
N THR A 257 12.38 6.63 12.20
CA THR A 257 12.14 7.93 11.55
C THR A 257 12.49 7.99 10.07
N LYS A 258 12.57 6.83 9.39
CA LYS A 258 12.81 6.77 7.94
C LYS A 258 11.49 6.80 7.19
N GLU A 259 11.44 7.63 6.15
CA GLU A 259 10.28 7.69 5.28
C GLU A 259 10.24 6.46 4.36
N LYS A 260 9.08 5.85 4.25
CA LYS A 260 8.84 4.65 3.44
C LYS A 260 7.59 4.82 2.59
N LEU A 261 7.63 4.22 1.40
CA LEU A 261 6.54 4.19 0.44
C LEU A 261 6.13 2.74 0.21
N ALA A 262 4.90 2.40 0.58
CA ALA A 262 4.29 1.11 0.28
C ALA A 262 3.52 1.18 -1.04
N ILE A 263 3.65 0.15 -1.87
CA ILE A 263 3.02 0.09 -3.20
C ILE A 263 2.28 -1.24 -3.33
N ALA A 264 1.03 -1.18 -3.77
CA ALA A 264 0.25 -2.33 -4.17
C ALA A 264 -0.35 -2.10 -5.56
N LEU A 265 -0.70 -3.18 -6.24
CA LEU A 265 -1.35 -3.17 -7.55
C LEU A 265 -2.76 -3.72 -7.42
N ARG A 266 -3.70 -3.10 -8.14
CA ARG A 266 -5.07 -3.60 -8.31
C ARG A 266 -5.32 -3.86 -9.78
N TYR A 267 -5.78 -5.05 -10.12
CA TYR A 267 -6.02 -5.48 -11.50
C TYR A 267 -7.11 -6.54 -11.56
N VAL A 268 -7.62 -6.80 -12.75
CA VAL A 268 -8.54 -7.90 -13.03
C VAL A 268 -7.76 -9.00 -13.74
N ASP A 269 -7.84 -10.23 -13.23
CA ASP A 269 -7.18 -11.37 -13.82
C ASP A 269 -7.96 -11.94 -15.02
N LYS A 270 -7.42 -12.98 -15.64
CA LYS A 270 -8.02 -13.64 -16.81
C LYS A 270 -9.35 -14.36 -16.52
N LEU A 271 -9.71 -14.53 -15.25
CA LEU A 271 -10.97 -15.13 -14.82
C LEU A 271 -12.02 -14.08 -14.46
N GLY A 272 -11.68 -12.80 -14.55
CA GLY A 272 -12.58 -11.71 -14.17
C GLY A 272 -12.47 -11.30 -12.69
N HIS A 273 -11.63 -11.96 -11.89
CA HIS A 273 -11.50 -11.64 -10.47
C HIS A 273 -10.68 -10.39 -10.25
N VAL A 274 -11.14 -9.54 -9.33
CA VAL A 274 -10.40 -8.38 -8.87
C VAL A 274 -9.32 -8.80 -7.88
N ASN A 275 -8.09 -8.44 -8.18
CA ASN A 275 -6.94 -8.74 -7.35
C ASN A 275 -6.29 -7.47 -6.83
N GLU A 276 -6.06 -7.41 -5.51
CA GLU A 276 -5.15 -6.45 -4.88
C GLU A 276 -3.93 -7.18 -4.35
N ARG A 277 -2.75 -6.81 -4.86
CA ARG A 277 -1.48 -7.47 -4.53
C ARG A 277 -0.46 -6.46 -4.04
N PHE A 278 0.04 -6.69 -2.83
CA PHE A 278 1.13 -5.90 -2.28
C PHE A 278 2.43 -6.18 -3.03
N LEU A 279 3.08 -5.13 -3.53
CA LEU A 279 4.31 -5.24 -4.32
C LEU A 279 5.56 -5.05 -3.47
N GLY A 280 5.52 -4.16 -2.49
CA GLY A 280 6.65 -3.93 -1.60
C GLY A 280 6.65 -2.59 -0.90
N ILE A 281 7.65 -2.41 -0.04
CA ILE A 281 7.97 -1.15 0.60
C ILE A 281 9.33 -0.68 0.11
N THR A 282 9.41 0.58 -0.32
CA THR A 282 10.66 1.22 -0.69
C THR A 282 11.01 2.35 0.26
N GLN A 283 12.27 2.51 0.62
CA GLN A 283 12.72 3.63 1.43
C GLN A 283 12.86 4.86 0.54
N VAL A 284 12.34 6.00 0.96
CA VAL A 284 12.47 7.28 0.28
C VAL A 284 13.24 8.27 1.15
N ASN A 285 14.04 9.12 0.54
CA ASN A 285 14.85 10.09 1.30
C ASN A 285 14.03 11.25 1.85
N ASN A 286 12.90 11.54 1.24
CA ASN A 286 11.93 12.56 1.63
C ASN A 286 10.59 12.28 0.96
N THR A 287 9.54 12.99 1.39
CA THR A 287 8.18 12.88 0.87
C THR A 287 7.85 13.92 -0.20
N ILE A 288 8.88 14.51 -0.83
CA ILE A 288 8.67 15.45 -1.95
C ILE A 288 8.13 14.66 -3.16
N THR A 289 7.16 15.22 -3.83
CA THR A 289 6.42 14.60 -4.94
C THR A 289 7.32 13.96 -6.01
N VAL A 290 8.40 14.65 -6.40
CA VAL A 290 9.33 14.13 -7.42
C VAL A 290 10.06 12.89 -6.92
N THR A 291 10.45 12.85 -5.63
CA THR A 291 11.09 11.68 -5.02
C THR A 291 10.14 10.48 -4.97
N LEU A 292 8.87 10.71 -4.60
CA LEU A 292 7.85 9.67 -4.59
C LEU A 292 7.60 9.10 -5.99
N LYS A 293 7.48 9.98 -7.00
CA LYS A 293 7.33 9.57 -8.40
C LYS A 293 8.52 8.75 -8.88
N SER A 294 9.76 9.20 -8.60
CA SER A 294 10.98 8.46 -8.97
C SER A 294 11.04 7.08 -8.31
N ALA A 295 10.61 6.97 -7.05
CA ALA A 295 10.54 5.68 -6.36
C ALA A 295 9.54 4.72 -7.02
N ILE A 296 8.37 5.21 -7.46
CA ILE A 296 7.40 4.42 -8.21
C ILE A 296 7.99 3.98 -9.57
N GLU A 297 8.64 4.90 -10.29
CA GLU A 297 9.29 4.60 -11.57
C GLU A 297 10.41 3.56 -11.43
N GLU A 298 11.20 3.61 -10.35
CA GLU A 298 12.21 2.60 -10.05
C GLU A 298 11.58 1.22 -9.83
N VAL A 299 10.49 1.14 -9.08
CA VAL A 299 9.74 -0.11 -8.86
C VAL A 299 9.14 -0.62 -10.17
N PHE A 300 8.56 0.25 -11.00
CA PHE A 300 8.01 -0.12 -12.30
C PHE A 300 9.10 -0.64 -13.25
N ASN A 301 10.24 0.04 -13.30
CA ASN A 301 11.39 -0.40 -14.09
C ASN A 301 11.93 -1.75 -13.62
N LYS A 302 12.02 -1.95 -12.30
CA LYS A 302 12.49 -3.21 -11.70
C LYS A 302 11.64 -4.40 -12.11
N TYR A 303 10.33 -4.23 -12.19
CA TYR A 303 9.38 -5.30 -12.50
C TYR A 303 8.82 -5.25 -13.92
N SER A 304 9.40 -4.42 -14.79
CA SER A 304 8.98 -4.24 -16.19
C SER A 304 7.50 -3.84 -16.35
N LEU A 305 6.97 -3.11 -15.38
CA LEU A 305 5.65 -2.49 -15.47
C LEU A 305 5.73 -1.20 -16.28
N SER A 306 4.69 -0.92 -17.10
CA SER A 306 4.63 0.31 -17.88
C SER A 306 3.61 1.28 -17.31
N ILE A 307 4.00 2.56 -17.18
CA ILE A 307 3.10 3.61 -16.77
C ILE A 307 1.95 3.83 -17.77
N SER A 308 2.14 3.45 -19.05
CA SER A 308 1.09 3.53 -20.07
C SER A 308 -0.08 2.56 -19.84
N ARG A 309 0.12 1.51 -19.02
CA ARG A 309 -0.93 0.56 -18.62
C ARG A 309 -1.58 0.91 -17.28
N LEU A 310 -1.21 2.04 -16.70
CA LEU A 310 -1.74 2.51 -15.43
C LEU A 310 -3.05 3.27 -15.67
N TRP A 311 -4.19 2.69 -15.29
CA TRP A 311 -5.51 3.29 -15.43
C TRP A 311 -6.07 3.90 -14.16
N GLY A 312 -5.47 3.63 -13.02
CA GLY A 312 -5.91 4.17 -11.75
C GLY A 312 -4.76 4.45 -10.79
N GLN A 313 -4.94 5.43 -9.94
CA GLN A 313 -4.02 5.75 -8.87
C GLN A 313 -4.81 6.12 -7.62
N GLY A 314 -4.53 5.42 -6.49
CA GLY A 314 -5.24 5.57 -5.23
C GLY A 314 -4.30 5.85 -4.07
N TYR A 315 -4.53 6.97 -3.37
CA TYR A 315 -3.78 7.34 -2.17
C TYR A 315 -4.52 8.43 -1.36
N ASN A 316 -3.91 8.84 -0.26
CA ASN A 316 -4.47 9.83 0.64
C ASN A 316 -4.54 11.24 0.02
N GLY A 317 -5.17 12.18 0.74
CA GLY A 317 -5.36 13.56 0.28
C GLY A 317 -4.27 14.54 0.68
N ALA A 318 -3.08 14.08 1.08
CA ALA A 318 -1.96 14.95 1.43
C ALA A 318 -1.55 15.84 0.24
N SER A 319 -1.01 17.01 0.52
CA SER A 319 -0.71 18.02 -0.53
C SER A 319 0.35 17.57 -1.52
N ASN A 320 1.34 16.77 -1.09
CA ASN A 320 2.34 16.14 -1.95
C ASN A 320 1.73 15.03 -2.83
N MET A 321 0.64 14.41 -2.39
CA MET A 321 -0.08 13.38 -3.14
C MET A 321 -1.13 13.98 -4.09
N ARG A 322 -2.07 14.79 -3.57
CA ARG A 322 -3.24 15.29 -4.29
C ARG A 322 -3.03 16.63 -4.99
N GLY A 323 -1.98 17.42 -4.64
CA GLY A 323 -1.81 18.80 -5.10
C GLY A 323 -2.05 18.99 -6.58
N GLU A 324 -2.88 19.97 -6.97
CA GLU A 324 -3.35 20.18 -8.34
C GLU A 324 -2.23 20.61 -9.32
N LEU A 325 -1.24 21.34 -8.84
CA LEU A 325 -0.14 21.82 -9.68
C LEU A 325 1.03 20.84 -9.73
N ASN A 326 1.45 20.34 -8.57
CA ASN A 326 2.68 19.56 -8.41
C ASN A 326 2.52 18.32 -7.50
N GLY A 327 1.31 17.87 -7.24
CA GLY A 327 1.06 16.63 -6.52
C GLY A 327 1.40 15.39 -7.34
N LEU A 328 1.62 14.26 -6.69
CA LEU A 328 1.93 12.97 -7.33
C LEU A 328 0.89 12.64 -8.40
N LYS A 329 -0.41 12.83 -8.10
CA LYS A 329 -1.51 12.66 -9.05
C LYS A 329 -1.27 13.42 -10.35
N THR A 330 -0.87 14.67 -10.24
CA THR A 330 -0.68 15.56 -11.40
C THR A 330 0.56 15.17 -12.21
N LEU A 331 1.64 14.75 -11.53
CA LEU A 331 2.84 14.30 -12.22
C LEU A 331 2.63 12.97 -12.95
N ILE A 332 1.84 12.06 -12.40
CA ILE A 332 1.48 10.81 -13.10
C ILE A 332 0.53 11.08 -14.25
N LEU A 333 -0.49 11.94 -14.08
CA LEU A 333 -1.42 12.32 -15.14
C LEU A 333 -0.76 13.03 -16.32
N LYS A 334 0.35 13.75 -16.10
CA LYS A 334 1.16 14.34 -17.19
C LYS A 334 1.81 13.27 -18.07
N ASP A 335 2.20 12.14 -17.49
CA ASP A 335 2.83 11.03 -18.22
C ASP A 335 1.78 10.09 -18.83
N ASN A 336 0.68 9.88 -18.13
CA ASN A 336 -0.44 9.07 -18.58
C ASN A 336 -1.78 9.70 -18.15
N PRO A 337 -2.48 10.39 -19.06
CA PRO A 337 -3.79 11.00 -18.78
C PRO A 337 -4.89 9.99 -18.38
N SER A 338 -4.75 8.72 -18.76
CA SER A 338 -5.69 7.65 -18.40
C SER A 338 -5.56 7.17 -16.94
N ALA A 339 -4.51 7.56 -16.23
CA ALA A 339 -4.30 7.17 -14.84
C ALA A 339 -5.20 7.96 -13.88
N TYR A 340 -6.48 7.62 -13.80
CA TYR A 340 -7.45 8.38 -13.00
C TYR A 340 -7.15 8.29 -11.50
N TYR A 341 -7.16 9.45 -10.82
CA TYR A 341 -6.92 9.52 -9.38
C TYR A 341 -8.19 9.34 -8.59
N VAL A 342 -8.18 8.39 -7.67
CA VAL A 342 -9.22 8.20 -6.66
C VAL A 342 -8.63 8.51 -5.28
N HIS A 343 -9.24 9.44 -4.59
CA HIS A 343 -8.91 9.71 -3.19
C HIS A 343 -9.48 8.58 -2.32
N CYS A 344 -8.64 7.92 -1.53
CA CYS A 344 -9.04 6.84 -0.64
C CYS A 344 -10.31 7.17 0.15
N PHE A 345 -11.37 6.41 -0.04
CA PHE A 345 -12.68 6.62 0.60
C PHE A 345 -12.57 6.57 2.14
N ALA A 346 -11.84 5.57 2.65
CA ALA A 346 -11.62 5.45 4.09
C ALA A 346 -10.93 6.70 4.67
N HIS A 347 -9.98 7.27 3.94
CA HIS A 347 -9.29 8.50 4.35
C HIS A 347 -10.22 9.72 4.25
N GLN A 348 -11.06 9.82 3.22
CA GLN A 348 -12.06 10.89 3.10
C GLN A 348 -13.05 10.86 4.28
N LEU A 349 -13.58 9.68 4.62
CA LEU A 349 -14.46 9.49 5.77
C LEU A 349 -13.77 9.90 7.09
N GLN A 350 -12.50 9.57 7.25
CA GLN A 350 -11.70 9.99 8.38
C GLN A 350 -11.55 11.52 8.45
N LEU A 351 -11.30 12.18 7.33
CA LEU A 351 -11.20 13.65 7.27
C LEU A 351 -12.51 14.34 7.64
N ILE A 352 -13.65 13.75 7.31
CA ILE A 352 -14.98 14.27 7.71
C ILE A 352 -15.09 14.25 9.24
N LEU A 353 -14.77 13.15 9.89
CA LEU A 353 -14.76 13.04 11.35
C LEU A 353 -13.84 14.06 12.02
N VAL A 354 -12.61 14.18 11.52
CA VAL A 354 -11.63 15.16 12.03
C VAL A 354 -12.16 16.59 11.89
N ALA A 355 -12.76 16.92 10.75
CA ALA A 355 -13.30 18.26 10.50
C ALA A 355 -14.42 18.62 11.49
N ILE A 356 -15.33 17.68 11.77
CA ILE A 356 -16.42 17.88 12.73
C ILE A 356 -15.86 18.07 14.13
N ALA A 357 -14.96 17.17 14.55
CA ALA A 357 -14.35 17.24 15.87
C ALA A 357 -13.55 18.53 16.11
N LYS A 358 -12.94 19.10 15.08
CA LYS A 358 -12.20 20.37 15.19
C LYS A 358 -13.09 21.60 15.14
N ASN A 359 -14.14 21.57 14.35
CA ASN A 359 -14.95 22.76 14.07
C ASN A 359 -16.14 22.94 15.03
N HIS A 360 -16.52 21.87 15.76
CA HIS A 360 -17.60 21.97 16.75
C HIS A 360 -17.04 21.93 18.18
N ILE A 361 -17.16 23.04 18.92
CA ILE A 361 -16.53 23.25 20.25
C ILE A 361 -16.94 22.16 21.25
N GLN A 362 -18.18 21.73 21.24
CA GLN A 362 -18.69 20.73 22.20
C GLN A 362 -18.11 19.36 21.89
N ILE A 363 -18.06 18.97 20.61
CA ILE A 363 -17.44 17.71 20.14
C ILE A 363 -15.94 17.71 20.46
N ALA A 364 -15.23 18.81 20.18
CA ALA A 364 -13.82 18.97 20.55
C ALA A 364 -13.59 18.82 22.05
N THR A 365 -14.45 19.45 22.86
CA THR A 365 -14.40 19.38 24.33
C THR A 365 -14.65 17.95 24.82
N PHE A 366 -15.63 17.26 24.24
CA PHE A 366 -15.92 15.86 24.51
C PHE A 366 -14.71 14.96 24.25
N PHE A 367 -14.10 14.99 23.05
CA PHE A 367 -12.93 14.17 22.76
C PHE A 367 -11.72 14.50 23.63
N ASN A 368 -11.53 15.77 23.99
CA ASN A 368 -10.50 16.15 24.96
C ASN A 368 -10.76 15.54 26.35
N LEU A 369 -12.03 15.44 26.76
CA LEU A 369 -12.37 14.80 28.03
C LEU A 369 -12.18 13.29 27.96
N VAL A 370 -12.64 12.65 26.90
CA VAL A 370 -12.38 11.22 26.63
C VAL A 370 -10.88 10.94 26.72
N ALA A 371 -10.05 11.71 26.04
CA ALA A 371 -8.60 11.57 26.10
C ALA A 371 -8.04 11.74 27.53
N LYS A 372 -8.58 12.69 28.32
CA LYS A 372 -8.18 12.87 29.72
C LYS A 372 -8.55 11.65 30.58
N VAL A 373 -9.76 11.09 30.42
CA VAL A 373 -10.20 9.89 31.13
C VAL A 373 -9.23 8.73 30.83
N PHE A 374 -8.93 8.49 29.56
CA PHE A 374 -7.98 7.45 29.17
C PHE A 374 -6.57 7.68 29.74
N ASN A 375 -6.10 8.93 29.74
CA ASN A 375 -4.80 9.26 30.34
C ASN A 375 -4.79 9.05 31.85
N ILE A 376 -5.87 9.44 32.56
CA ILE A 376 -5.96 9.29 34.02
C ILE A 376 -6.02 7.80 34.42
N VAL A 377 -6.78 7.00 33.70
CA VAL A 377 -6.89 5.55 33.96
C VAL A 377 -5.61 4.83 33.54
N GLY A 378 -5.11 5.10 32.33
CA GLY A 378 -3.92 4.44 31.77
C GLY A 378 -2.59 4.82 32.46
N ALA A 379 -2.53 5.97 33.13
CA ALA A 379 -1.33 6.40 33.86
C ALA A 379 -1.14 5.68 35.22
N SER A 380 -2.08 4.84 35.68
CA SER A 380 -2.01 4.17 36.97
C SER A 380 -2.42 2.71 36.86
N CYS A 381 -1.47 1.79 37.05
CA CYS A 381 -1.76 0.34 37.10
C CYS A 381 -2.88 0.03 38.09
N LYS A 382 -2.88 0.65 39.27
CA LYS A 382 -3.93 0.45 40.29
C LYS A 382 -5.34 0.83 39.79
N ARG A 383 -5.47 1.94 39.01
CA ARG A 383 -6.76 2.35 38.45
C ARG A 383 -7.19 1.43 37.32
N HIS A 384 -6.24 0.99 36.53
CA HIS A 384 -6.46 0.01 35.48
C HIS A 384 -6.98 -1.32 36.07
N ASP A 385 -6.34 -1.82 37.12
CA ASP A 385 -6.74 -3.05 37.79
C ASP A 385 -8.14 -2.95 38.40
N ILE A 386 -8.46 -1.85 39.12
CA ILE A 386 -9.80 -1.61 39.69
C ILE A 386 -10.87 -1.58 38.60
N LEU A 387 -10.56 -0.94 37.46
CA LEU A 387 -11.46 -0.89 36.32
C LEU A 387 -11.69 -2.28 35.73
N HIS A 388 -10.62 -3.05 35.58
CA HIS A 388 -10.66 -4.42 35.06
C HIS A 388 -11.49 -5.36 35.99
N GLU A 389 -11.29 -5.28 37.31
CA GLU A 389 -12.09 -6.04 38.28
C GLU A 389 -13.58 -5.69 38.16
N LYS A 390 -13.95 -4.40 38.12
CA LYS A 390 -15.33 -3.97 37.98
C LYS A 390 -15.97 -4.43 36.67
N CYS A 391 -15.23 -4.37 35.57
CA CYS A 391 -15.72 -4.85 34.26
C CYS A 391 -15.90 -6.35 34.23
N SER A 392 -14.96 -7.11 34.78
CA SER A 392 -15.05 -8.57 34.88
C SER A 392 -16.23 -9.01 35.75
N ALA A 393 -16.48 -8.33 36.88
CA ALA A 393 -17.62 -8.59 37.73
C ALA A 393 -18.97 -8.39 36.99
N LYS A 394 -19.10 -7.33 36.19
CA LYS A 394 -20.30 -7.07 35.36
C LYS A 394 -20.52 -8.08 34.25
N VAL A 395 -19.45 -8.50 33.56
CA VAL A 395 -19.53 -9.56 32.54
C VAL A 395 -20.00 -10.87 33.20
N ILE A 396 -19.49 -11.21 34.38
CA ILE A 396 -19.93 -12.38 35.14
C ILE A 396 -21.41 -12.29 35.56
N GLU A 397 -21.86 -11.10 35.96
CA GLU A 397 -23.26 -10.85 36.34
C GLU A 397 -24.19 -10.93 35.10
N ALA A 398 -23.83 -10.34 33.99
CA ALA A 398 -24.56 -10.41 32.72
C ALA A 398 -24.62 -11.83 32.14
N LEU A 399 -23.56 -12.63 32.33
CA LEU A 399 -23.55 -14.05 32.00
C LEU A 399 -24.48 -14.87 32.92
N LYS A 400 -24.54 -14.57 34.21
CA LYS A 400 -25.46 -15.23 35.16
C LYS A 400 -26.92 -14.91 34.85
N ASN A 401 -27.20 -13.72 34.35
CA ASN A 401 -28.55 -13.25 33.99
C ASN A 401 -28.97 -13.69 32.58
N ASN A 402 -28.15 -14.44 31.84
CA ASN A 402 -28.37 -14.81 30.41
C ASN A 402 -28.53 -13.61 29.47
N GLU A 403 -28.03 -12.45 29.84
CA GLU A 403 -28.08 -11.23 29.00
C GLU A 403 -27.03 -11.25 27.89
N ILE A 404 -25.98 -12.06 28.01
CA ILE A 404 -24.89 -12.19 27.04
C ILE A 404 -24.69 -13.68 26.75
N SER A 405 -24.73 -14.07 25.47
CA SER A 405 -24.33 -15.40 25.01
C SER A 405 -22.80 -15.49 24.86
N THR A 406 -22.21 -16.59 25.33
CA THR A 406 -20.78 -16.87 25.10
C THR A 406 -20.53 -17.20 23.64
N ILE A 407 -20.16 -16.20 22.84
CA ILE A 407 -19.68 -16.42 21.47
C ILE A 407 -18.15 -16.56 21.54
N ARG A 408 -17.61 -17.64 20.96
CA ARG A 408 -16.16 -17.87 20.83
C ARG A 408 -15.49 -16.65 20.17
N GLY A 409 -14.55 -16.02 20.89
CA GLY A 409 -13.74 -14.90 20.38
C GLY A 409 -14.04 -13.52 21.00
N LEU A 410 -15.13 -13.36 21.81
CA LEU A 410 -15.46 -12.08 22.49
C LEU A 410 -14.80 -11.91 23.87
N ASN A 411 -14.04 -12.89 24.35
CA ASN A 411 -13.35 -12.84 25.64
C ASN A 411 -11.94 -12.21 25.56
N GLN A 412 -11.71 -11.27 24.63
CA GLN A 412 -10.50 -10.47 24.68
C GLN A 412 -10.64 -9.41 25.76
N GLU A 413 -9.65 -9.30 26.64
CA GLU A 413 -9.57 -8.22 27.62
C GLU A 413 -9.78 -6.86 26.94
N MET A 414 -10.86 -6.18 27.28
CA MET A 414 -11.09 -4.82 26.81
C MET A 414 -10.10 -3.88 27.50
N SER A 415 -8.99 -3.60 26.84
CA SER A 415 -8.02 -2.64 27.32
C SER A 415 -8.38 -1.23 26.86
N LEU A 416 -8.32 -0.27 27.77
CA LEU A 416 -8.41 1.15 27.47
C LEU A 416 -7.18 1.58 26.67
N LYS A 417 -7.28 1.57 25.33
CA LYS A 417 -6.24 2.11 24.45
C LYS A 417 -6.53 3.58 24.16
N ARG A 418 -5.54 4.46 24.38
CA ARG A 418 -5.64 5.87 24.02
C ARG A 418 -5.94 6.01 22.52
N PRO A 419 -6.96 6.80 22.13
CA PRO A 419 -7.17 7.09 20.72
C PRO A 419 -5.98 7.84 20.15
N GLY A 420 -5.48 7.41 18.98
CA GLY A 420 -4.39 8.07 18.28
C GLY A 420 -4.88 9.33 17.56
N ASP A 421 -4.07 10.39 17.57
CA ASP A 421 -4.44 11.69 17.00
C ASP A 421 -4.66 11.64 15.46
N THR A 422 -4.16 10.62 14.79
CA THR A 422 -4.22 10.44 13.34
C THR A 422 -5.16 9.33 12.87
N CYS A 423 -5.63 8.45 13.76
CA CYS A 423 -6.46 7.30 13.39
C CYS A 423 -7.81 7.31 14.14
N TRP A 424 -8.87 7.76 13.47
CA TRP A 424 -10.20 7.86 14.04
C TRP A 424 -10.91 6.52 14.31
N SER A 425 -10.50 5.43 13.70
CA SER A 425 -10.95 4.10 14.10
C SER A 425 -10.56 3.77 15.54
N SER A 426 -9.47 4.35 16.05
CA SER A 426 -9.09 4.24 17.45
C SER A 426 -10.05 5.03 18.38
N HIS A 427 -10.63 6.12 17.90
CA HIS A 427 -11.66 6.89 18.63
C HIS A 427 -12.96 6.09 18.74
N TYR A 428 -13.38 5.40 17.66
CA TYR A 428 -14.54 4.52 17.71
C TYR A 428 -14.35 3.40 18.74
N GLY A 429 -13.24 2.68 18.68
CA GLY A 429 -12.93 1.65 19.67
C GLY A 429 -12.88 2.19 21.12
N ALA A 430 -12.34 3.40 21.29
CA ALA A 430 -12.33 4.09 22.57
C ALA A 430 -13.75 4.40 23.06
N LEU A 431 -14.63 4.91 22.18
CA LEU A 431 -16.02 5.22 22.53
C LEU A 431 -16.83 3.98 22.87
N VAL A 432 -16.69 2.89 22.08
CA VAL A 432 -17.33 1.59 22.40
C VAL A 432 -16.88 1.10 23.78
N THR A 433 -15.58 1.14 24.04
CA THR A 433 -15.03 0.75 25.34
C THR A 433 -15.54 1.63 26.46
N LEU A 434 -15.61 2.96 26.24
CA LEU A 434 -16.13 3.92 27.21
C LEU A 434 -17.60 3.66 27.53
N ILE A 435 -18.46 3.39 26.54
CA ILE A 435 -19.87 3.07 26.74
C ILE A 435 -20.04 1.79 27.57
N HIS A 436 -19.31 0.74 27.23
CA HIS A 436 -19.37 -0.51 28.00
C HIS A 436 -18.84 -0.38 29.42
N MET A 437 -17.85 0.50 29.64
CA MET A 437 -17.22 0.73 30.95
C MET A 437 -17.85 1.92 31.69
N PHE A 438 -18.84 2.59 31.10
CA PHE A 438 -19.34 3.89 31.54
C PHE A 438 -19.76 3.89 33.03
N SER A 439 -20.53 2.91 33.45
CA SER A 439 -20.95 2.79 34.86
C SER A 439 -19.80 2.56 35.86
N SER A 440 -18.61 2.22 35.39
CA SER A 440 -17.39 2.10 36.20
C SER A 440 -16.56 3.40 36.21
N VAL A 441 -16.90 4.35 35.34
CA VAL A 441 -16.18 5.63 35.12
C VAL A 441 -17.03 6.83 35.56
N ILE A 442 -18.30 6.63 35.87
CA ILE A 442 -19.34 7.66 36.17
C ILE A 442 -18.91 8.72 37.19
N ASP A 443 -18.12 8.34 38.20
CA ASP A 443 -17.75 9.27 39.30
C ASP A 443 -16.92 10.49 38.82
N SER A 444 -16.59 10.55 37.52
CA SER A 444 -15.73 11.60 36.95
C SER A 444 -16.27 12.33 35.74
N VAL A 445 -17.52 12.04 35.28
CA VAL A 445 -18.05 12.57 34.00
C VAL A 445 -19.38 13.31 34.20
N GLU A 446 -19.47 14.57 33.74
CA GLU A 446 -20.68 15.37 33.79
C GLU A 446 -21.76 14.85 32.82
N ALA A 447 -23.05 14.88 33.24
CA ALA A 447 -24.19 14.36 32.48
C ALA A 447 -24.35 14.96 31.07
N ASN A 448 -23.99 16.23 30.89
CA ASN A 448 -24.06 16.95 29.60
C ASN A 448 -23.16 16.31 28.48
N ILE A 449 -22.19 15.48 28.87
CA ILE A 449 -21.26 14.86 27.98
C ILE A 449 -21.85 13.61 27.33
N LEU A 450 -22.84 13.02 28.00
CA LEU A 450 -23.44 11.77 27.56
C LEU A 450 -24.33 11.93 26.33
N ILE A 451 -25.08 13.04 26.24
CA ILE A 451 -25.88 13.36 25.04
C ILE A 451 -24.96 13.52 23.84
N CYS A 452 -23.85 14.24 23.99
CA CYS A 452 -22.83 14.35 22.95
C CYS A 452 -22.22 12.99 22.61
N LEU A 453 -22.08 12.11 23.59
CA LEU A 453 -21.46 10.79 23.43
C LEU A 453 -22.32 9.88 22.57
N LEU A 454 -23.61 9.75 22.88
CA LEU A 454 -24.53 8.88 22.15
C LEU A 454 -24.79 9.40 20.73
N GLN A 455 -24.99 10.70 20.54
CA GLN A 455 -25.11 11.31 19.22
C GLN A 455 -23.87 11.11 18.34
N THR A 456 -22.68 11.31 18.94
CA THR A 456 -21.41 11.14 18.23
C THR A 456 -21.17 9.65 17.94
N PHE A 457 -21.65 8.76 18.79
CA PHE A 457 -21.47 7.33 18.65
C PHE A 457 -22.20 6.75 17.46
N GLU A 458 -23.52 7.00 17.30
CA GLU A 458 -24.28 6.49 16.16
C GLU A 458 -23.66 6.90 14.82
N PHE A 459 -23.27 8.17 14.73
CA PHE A 459 -22.65 8.70 13.53
C PHE A 459 -21.25 8.09 13.27
N ILE A 460 -20.40 8.03 14.31
CA ILE A 460 -19.07 7.40 14.18
C ILE A 460 -19.23 5.93 13.85
N PHE A 461 -20.27 5.27 14.36
CA PHE A 461 -20.59 3.88 14.03
C PHE A 461 -20.92 3.70 12.56
N ASP A 462 -21.80 4.52 11.99
CA ASP A 462 -22.15 4.45 10.56
C ASP A 462 -20.94 4.72 9.66
N LEU A 463 -20.13 5.73 9.97
CA LEU A 463 -18.90 6.00 9.23
C LEU A 463 -17.85 4.89 9.40
N HIS A 464 -17.80 4.23 10.56
CA HIS A 464 -16.91 3.11 10.78
C HIS A 464 -17.34 1.90 9.94
N LEU A 465 -18.62 1.58 9.92
CA LEU A 465 -19.17 0.52 9.06
C LEU A 465 -18.89 0.79 7.58
N MET A 466 -19.06 2.04 7.13
CA MET A 466 -18.71 2.44 5.76
C MET A 466 -17.22 2.27 5.47
N LYS A 467 -16.37 2.70 6.42
CA LYS A 467 -14.93 2.55 6.30
C LYS A 467 -14.55 1.07 6.17
N ASP A 468 -15.08 0.22 7.04
CA ASP A 468 -14.78 -1.21 7.02
C ASP A 468 -15.30 -1.88 5.74
N ALA A 469 -16.51 -1.49 5.28
CA ALA A 469 -17.04 -1.96 4.01
C ALA A 469 -16.16 -1.51 2.83
N SER A 470 -15.71 -0.25 2.81
CA SER A 470 -14.84 0.26 1.75
C SER A 470 -13.43 -0.36 1.75
N GLN A 471 -13.00 -0.95 2.86
CA GLN A 471 -11.70 -1.62 2.98
C GLN A 471 -11.70 -3.11 2.60
N ARG A 472 -12.82 -3.65 2.14
CA ARG A 472 -12.87 -5.02 1.63
C ARG A 472 -12.15 -5.12 0.28
N LYS A 473 -11.50 -6.25 0.04
CA LYS A 473 -10.75 -6.49 -1.21
C LYS A 473 -11.65 -6.59 -2.45
N ASP A 474 -12.86 -7.11 -2.26
CA ASP A 474 -13.90 -7.30 -3.27
C ASP A 474 -14.73 -6.04 -3.53
N GLN A 475 -14.46 -4.95 -2.80
CA GLN A 475 -15.19 -3.71 -2.95
C GLN A 475 -14.84 -3.01 -4.26
N ASP A 476 -15.84 -2.75 -5.07
CA ASP A 476 -15.73 -1.88 -6.23
C ASP A 476 -16.19 -0.44 -5.89
N ILE A 477 -15.87 0.48 -6.80
CA ILE A 477 -16.11 1.89 -6.58
C ILE A 477 -17.61 2.26 -6.61
N VAL A 478 -18.40 1.50 -7.35
CA VAL A 478 -19.86 1.72 -7.46
C VAL A 478 -20.55 1.35 -6.15
N ASN A 479 -20.20 0.18 -5.60
CA ASN A 479 -20.72 -0.24 -4.30
C ASN A 479 -20.27 0.69 -3.17
N ALA A 480 -19.03 1.20 -3.23
CA ALA A 480 -18.55 2.20 -2.27
C ALA A 480 -19.36 3.52 -2.34
N MET A 481 -19.69 4.01 -3.53
CA MET A 481 -20.54 5.19 -3.69
C MET A 481 -22.00 4.95 -3.21
N LYS A 482 -22.57 3.78 -3.46
CA LYS A 482 -23.88 3.42 -2.90
C LYS A 482 -23.87 3.49 -1.36
N LEU A 483 -22.81 3.03 -0.72
CA LEU A 483 -22.69 3.14 0.75
C LEU A 483 -22.66 4.61 1.20
N VAL A 484 -21.97 5.49 0.47
CA VAL A 484 -21.98 6.93 0.77
C VAL A 484 -23.38 7.51 0.66
N ASP A 485 -24.13 7.16 -0.40
CA ASP A 485 -25.48 7.66 -0.62
C ASP A 485 -26.48 7.11 0.42
N ILE A 486 -26.40 5.84 0.77
CA ILE A 486 -27.19 5.25 1.87
C ILE A 486 -26.92 5.98 3.17
N SER A 487 -25.67 6.34 3.46
CA SER A 487 -25.35 7.06 4.69
C SER A 487 -25.83 8.48 4.68
N LYS A 488 -25.80 9.18 3.54
CA LYS A 488 -26.42 10.51 3.39
C LYS A 488 -27.93 10.42 3.67
N GLN A 489 -28.62 9.42 3.10
CA GLN A 489 -30.05 9.21 3.32
C GLN A 489 -30.37 8.88 4.79
N ARG A 490 -29.56 8.02 5.45
CA ARG A 490 -29.71 7.73 6.88
C ARG A 490 -29.51 8.95 7.74
N LEU A 491 -28.45 9.74 7.50
CA LEU A 491 -28.21 10.99 8.21
C LEU A 491 -29.36 11.97 8.03
N GLN A 492 -29.93 12.06 6.83
CA GLN A 492 -31.10 12.91 6.60
C GLN A 492 -32.30 12.40 7.38
N ALA A 493 -32.59 11.09 7.37
CA ALA A 493 -33.68 10.50 8.15
C ALA A 493 -33.50 10.70 9.67
N ILE A 494 -32.26 10.55 10.16
CA ILE A 494 -31.93 10.86 11.57
C ILE A 494 -32.19 12.34 11.87
N LYS A 495 -31.83 13.24 10.95
CA LYS A 495 -32.10 14.67 11.13
C LYS A 495 -33.59 14.96 11.21
N ASP A 496 -34.40 14.33 10.37
CA ASP A 496 -35.83 14.61 10.24
C ASP A 496 -36.64 14.04 11.42
N ASP A 497 -36.37 12.81 11.84
CA ASP A 497 -37.19 12.06 12.80
C ASP A 497 -36.43 11.52 14.03
N GLY A 498 -35.09 11.55 14.04
CA GLY A 498 -34.26 10.85 15.04
C GLY A 498 -34.17 11.51 16.40
N TRP A 499 -34.53 12.80 16.55
CA TRP A 499 -34.34 13.51 17.80
C TRP A 499 -35.08 12.89 19.00
N ASN A 500 -36.33 12.51 18.84
CA ASN A 500 -37.13 11.92 19.92
C ASN A 500 -36.62 10.55 20.34
N SER A 501 -36.23 9.72 19.36
CA SER A 501 -35.65 8.39 19.61
C SER A 501 -34.36 8.55 20.43
N LEU A 502 -33.48 9.46 20.02
CA LEU A 502 -32.26 9.76 20.75
C LEU A 502 -32.49 10.19 22.18
N LEU A 503 -33.49 11.05 22.44
CA LEU A 503 -33.86 11.49 23.80
C LEU A 503 -34.32 10.29 24.66
N GLU A 504 -35.10 9.38 24.08
CA GLU A 504 -35.56 8.18 24.79
C GLU A 504 -34.39 7.25 25.13
N GLU A 505 -33.48 7.04 24.22
CA GLU A 505 -32.26 6.25 24.45
C GLU A 505 -31.39 6.89 25.54
N VAL A 506 -31.17 8.20 25.46
CA VAL A 506 -30.41 8.94 26.47
C VAL A 506 -31.08 8.83 27.83
N SER A 507 -32.40 9.01 27.91
CA SER A 507 -33.17 8.94 29.17
C SER A 507 -33.09 7.51 29.76
N THR A 508 -33.20 6.49 28.93
CA THR A 508 -33.07 5.10 29.34
C THR A 508 -31.66 4.78 29.87
N PHE A 509 -30.64 5.32 29.19
CA PHE A 509 -29.26 5.19 29.64
C PHE A 509 -29.00 5.90 30.98
N TYR A 510 -29.55 7.10 31.18
CA TYR A 510 -29.46 7.83 32.43
C TYR A 510 -30.10 7.04 33.58
N ALA A 511 -31.33 6.55 33.36
CA ALA A 511 -32.02 5.72 34.33
C ALA A 511 -31.23 4.45 34.70
N LYS A 512 -30.67 3.76 33.70
CA LYS A 512 -29.84 2.55 33.93
C LYS A 512 -28.59 2.81 34.76
N ASN A 513 -28.04 4.01 34.69
CA ASN A 513 -26.80 4.40 35.37
C ASN A 513 -27.02 5.26 36.61
N ASN A 514 -28.28 5.42 37.09
CA ASN A 514 -28.67 6.27 38.24
C ASN A 514 -28.19 7.71 38.10
N ILE A 515 -28.32 8.28 36.91
CA ILE A 515 -28.01 9.67 36.61
C ILE A 515 -29.35 10.44 36.49
N ASP A 516 -29.45 11.65 37.05
CA ASP A 516 -30.62 12.47 36.90
C ASP A 516 -30.86 12.84 35.43
N VAL A 517 -32.08 12.60 34.96
CA VAL A 517 -32.48 12.97 33.58
C VAL A 517 -32.56 14.45 33.46
N LEU A 518 -31.90 15.02 32.45
CA LEU A 518 -31.91 16.46 32.21
C LEU A 518 -33.30 16.91 31.72
N ASP A 519 -33.91 17.92 32.37
CA ASP A 519 -35.13 18.50 31.87
C ASP A 519 -34.84 19.38 30.64
N MET A 520 -35.49 19.08 29.53
CA MET A 520 -35.29 19.80 28.26
C MET A 520 -35.95 21.17 28.23
N ASP A 521 -36.88 21.43 29.15
CA ASP A 521 -37.53 22.72 29.30
C ASP A 521 -36.79 23.69 30.22
N ASP A 522 -35.84 23.19 30.99
CA ASP A 522 -34.97 24.03 31.82
C ASP A 522 -34.03 24.90 31.01
N LEU A 523 -33.58 26.01 31.63
CA LEU A 523 -32.60 26.91 31.03
C LEU A 523 -31.22 26.26 30.99
N TYR A 524 -30.59 26.27 29.82
CA TYR A 524 -29.23 25.81 29.66
C TYR A 524 -28.25 26.62 30.49
N GLN A 525 -27.49 25.96 31.34
CA GLN A 525 -26.47 26.57 32.18
C GLN A 525 -25.09 26.44 31.54
N PRO A 526 -24.55 27.50 30.92
CA PRO A 526 -23.20 27.45 30.37
C PRO A 526 -22.16 27.39 31.49
N ARG A 527 -20.98 26.81 31.19
CA ARG A 527 -19.83 26.81 32.11
C ARG A 527 -19.52 28.22 32.67
N PRO A 528 -18.99 28.38 33.90
CA PRO A 528 -18.94 29.64 34.67
C PRO A 528 -18.27 30.85 34.01
N ARG A 529 -17.67 30.73 32.83
CA ARG A 529 -16.98 31.82 32.10
C ARG A 529 -17.77 32.40 30.93
N ARG A 530 -18.99 31.93 30.62
CA ARG A 530 -19.83 32.45 29.53
C ARG A 530 -21.06 33.12 30.12
N LYS A 531 -21.49 34.23 29.51
CA LYS A 531 -22.75 34.88 29.88
C LYS A 531 -23.91 33.88 29.64
N ALA A 532 -24.80 33.77 30.66
CA ALA A 532 -26.01 32.98 30.52
C ALA A 532 -26.85 33.55 29.36
N GLN A 533 -27.15 32.72 28.39
CA GLN A 533 -28.18 33.02 27.39
C GLN A 533 -29.49 32.44 27.90
N ASN A 534 -30.61 33.18 27.74
CA ASN A 534 -31.96 32.69 28.05
C ASN A 534 -32.38 31.65 27.00
N MET A 535 -31.71 30.50 26.98
CA MET A 535 -31.93 29.44 26.03
C MET A 535 -32.29 28.16 26.78
N LYS A 536 -33.32 27.44 26.32
CA LYS A 536 -33.70 26.14 26.87
C LYS A 536 -32.71 25.06 26.49
N ASN A 537 -32.60 24.01 27.32
CA ASN A 537 -31.81 22.82 27.03
C ASN A 537 -32.25 22.18 25.71
N SER A 538 -33.55 22.10 25.43
CA SER A 538 -34.09 21.59 24.16
C SER A 538 -33.48 22.29 22.95
N HIS A 539 -33.46 23.64 22.95
CA HIS A 539 -32.88 24.40 21.84
C HIS A 539 -31.37 24.16 21.71
N HIS A 540 -30.66 24.16 22.84
CA HIS A 540 -29.21 23.95 22.85
C HIS A 540 -28.82 22.58 22.32
N TYR A 541 -29.43 21.51 22.80
CA TYR A 541 -29.06 20.14 22.40
C TYR A 541 -29.63 19.75 21.03
N GLN A 542 -30.84 20.19 20.69
CA GLN A 542 -31.48 19.90 19.44
C GLN A 542 -30.92 20.72 18.28
N VAL A 543 -30.87 22.03 18.43
CA VAL A 543 -30.53 22.93 17.30
C VAL A 543 -29.04 23.19 17.22
N GLU A 544 -28.41 23.62 18.32
CA GLU A 544 -26.99 23.99 18.28
C GLU A 544 -26.04 22.77 18.27
N LEU A 545 -26.51 21.60 18.72
CA LEU A 545 -25.70 20.41 18.72
C LEU A 545 -26.16 19.42 17.63
N PHE A 546 -27.34 18.80 17.79
CA PHE A 546 -27.79 17.68 16.95
C PHE A 546 -27.92 18.09 15.48
N TYR A 547 -28.75 19.06 15.14
CA TYR A 547 -28.90 19.49 13.75
C TYR A 547 -27.62 20.06 13.16
N THR A 548 -26.90 20.88 13.93
CA THR A 548 -25.63 21.47 13.44
C THR A 548 -24.59 20.43 13.11
N VAL A 549 -24.44 19.38 13.93
CA VAL A 549 -23.49 18.30 13.69
C VAL A 549 -23.88 17.50 12.46
N ILE A 550 -25.16 17.12 12.31
CA ILE A 550 -25.63 16.37 11.13
C ILE A 550 -25.47 17.21 9.85
N ASP A 551 -25.79 18.50 9.89
CA ASP A 551 -25.61 19.40 8.74
C ASP A 551 -24.15 19.53 8.32
N MET A 552 -23.24 19.65 9.28
CA MET A 552 -21.80 19.64 9.00
C MET A 552 -21.35 18.32 8.37
N GLN A 553 -21.93 17.21 8.78
CA GLN A 553 -21.63 15.87 8.24
C GLN A 553 -22.10 15.74 6.81
N LEU A 554 -23.37 16.06 6.54
CA LEU A 554 -23.96 16.04 5.21
C LEU A 554 -23.19 16.95 4.24
N GLN A 555 -22.90 18.19 4.69
CA GLN A 555 -22.11 19.14 3.90
C GLN A 555 -20.73 18.60 3.56
N LYS A 556 -20.03 17.98 4.53
CA LYS A 556 -18.72 17.41 4.32
C LYS A 556 -18.76 16.17 3.44
N LEU A 557 -19.74 15.26 3.63
CA LEU A 557 -19.96 14.12 2.74
C LEU A 557 -20.18 14.58 1.29
N ASN A 558 -21.04 15.59 1.08
CA ASN A 558 -21.25 16.13 -0.24
C ASN A 558 -19.94 16.71 -0.83
N SER A 559 -19.29 17.62 -0.13
CA SER A 559 -18.07 18.28 -0.65
C SER A 559 -16.88 17.33 -0.89
N CYS A 560 -16.78 16.24 -0.14
CA CYS A 560 -15.70 15.26 -0.32
C CYS A 560 -15.91 14.38 -1.56
N PHE A 561 -17.16 14.04 -1.89
CA PHE A 561 -17.47 13.10 -2.96
C PHE A 561 -18.00 13.75 -4.25
N GLU A 562 -18.37 15.06 -4.26
CA GLU A 562 -18.84 15.79 -5.46
C GLU A 562 -17.87 15.75 -6.65
N ASN A 563 -16.56 15.88 -6.41
CA ASN A 563 -15.57 15.95 -7.50
C ASN A 563 -15.31 14.60 -8.21
N SER A 564 -15.86 13.52 -7.68
CA SER A 564 -15.73 12.18 -8.26
C SER A 564 -17.00 11.74 -9.00
N GLU A 565 -18.07 12.56 -8.97
CA GLU A 565 -19.41 12.14 -9.38
C GLU A 565 -19.52 11.74 -10.86
N LEU A 566 -18.92 12.47 -11.78
CA LEU A 566 -19.13 12.22 -13.21
C LEU A 566 -18.62 10.84 -13.64
N LEU A 567 -17.38 10.51 -13.29
CA LEU A 567 -16.78 9.22 -13.60
C LEU A 567 -17.48 8.09 -12.83
N LEU A 568 -17.67 8.29 -11.52
CA LEU A 568 -18.20 7.27 -10.61
C LEU A 568 -19.69 6.97 -10.89
N LEU A 569 -20.49 8.00 -11.21
CA LEU A 569 -21.86 7.83 -11.67
C LEU A 569 -21.91 7.12 -13.01
N SER A 570 -21.01 7.45 -13.93
CA SER A 570 -20.97 6.78 -15.24
C SER A 570 -20.67 5.29 -15.13
N LEU A 571 -19.85 4.88 -14.15
CA LEU A 571 -19.56 3.47 -13.90
C LEU A 571 -20.74 2.71 -13.30
N SER A 572 -21.66 3.38 -12.61
CA SER A 572 -22.86 2.74 -12.04
C SER A 572 -23.84 2.22 -13.11
N TYR A 573 -23.76 2.75 -14.33
CA TYR A 573 -24.62 2.33 -15.44
C TYR A 573 -24.27 0.95 -16.02
N VAL A 574 -23.14 0.36 -15.65
CA VAL A 574 -22.74 -1.02 -16.02
C VAL A 574 -23.19 -2.04 -14.97
N ASN A 575 -23.67 -1.58 -13.80
CA ASN A 575 -23.99 -2.45 -12.68
C ASN A 575 -25.23 -3.33 -12.99
N PRO A 576 -25.15 -4.67 -12.81
CA PRO A 576 -26.26 -5.59 -13.08
C PRO A 576 -27.41 -5.50 -12.07
N ASP A 577 -27.25 -4.76 -10.98
CA ASP A 577 -28.24 -4.65 -9.91
C ASP A 577 -29.62 -4.28 -10.44
N ASN A 578 -30.68 -4.95 -9.93
CA ASN A 578 -32.06 -4.77 -10.37
C ASN A 578 -32.24 -4.91 -11.89
N LEU A 579 -31.66 -5.95 -12.50
CA LEU A 579 -31.78 -6.24 -13.95
C LEU A 579 -31.27 -5.06 -14.81
N PHE A 580 -30.10 -4.47 -14.44
CA PHE A 580 -29.54 -3.33 -15.16
C PHE A 580 -30.48 -2.10 -15.24
N SER A 581 -31.29 -1.88 -14.21
CA SER A 581 -32.25 -0.76 -14.18
C SER A 581 -31.62 0.62 -14.36
N ALA A 582 -30.36 0.76 -14.02
CA ALA A 582 -29.60 1.99 -14.18
C ALA A 582 -28.89 2.11 -15.53
N PHE A 583 -28.97 1.11 -16.42
CA PHE A 583 -28.24 1.11 -17.69
C PHE A 583 -28.52 2.36 -18.53
N ASN A 584 -27.46 3.04 -18.96
CA ASN A 584 -27.54 4.24 -19.79
C ASN A 584 -26.39 4.24 -20.80
N LYS A 585 -26.71 3.96 -22.05
CA LYS A 585 -25.77 3.83 -23.17
C LYS A 585 -24.97 5.12 -23.41
N GLU A 586 -25.65 6.26 -23.41
CA GLU A 586 -25.03 7.57 -23.69
C GLU A 586 -23.99 7.93 -22.62
N LYS A 587 -24.29 7.62 -21.35
CA LYS A 587 -23.36 7.86 -20.24
C LYS A 587 -22.14 6.95 -20.28
N LEU A 588 -22.31 5.71 -20.72
CA LEU A 588 -21.19 4.77 -20.91
C LEU A 588 -20.28 5.20 -22.07
N ILE A 589 -20.84 5.75 -23.15
CA ILE A 589 -20.08 6.32 -24.23
C ILE A 589 -19.30 7.58 -23.76
N GLN A 590 -19.94 8.45 -22.97
CA GLN A 590 -19.27 9.60 -22.34
C GLN A 590 -18.12 9.17 -21.42
N LEU A 591 -18.28 8.07 -20.69
CA LEU A 591 -17.22 7.50 -19.88
C LEU A 591 -16.02 7.07 -20.76
N ALA A 592 -16.29 6.33 -21.84
CA ALA A 592 -15.24 5.90 -22.77
C ALA A 592 -14.46 7.10 -23.38
N GLN A 593 -15.12 8.24 -23.61
CA GLN A 593 -14.49 9.46 -24.12
C GLN A 593 -13.45 10.06 -23.14
N LEU A 594 -13.53 9.75 -21.85
CA LEU A 594 -12.52 10.17 -20.87
C LEU A 594 -11.20 9.40 -21.02
N TYR A 595 -11.19 8.31 -21.78
CA TYR A 595 -10.04 7.43 -21.99
C TYR A 595 -9.66 7.33 -23.48
N PRO A 596 -9.24 8.44 -24.11
CA PRO A 596 -9.00 8.51 -25.57
C PRO A 596 -7.81 7.65 -26.03
N SER A 597 -6.92 7.26 -25.12
CA SER A 597 -5.81 6.34 -25.41
C SER A 597 -6.26 4.90 -25.57
N ASP A 598 -7.37 4.53 -24.93
CA ASP A 598 -7.86 3.16 -24.84
C ASP A 598 -9.12 2.94 -25.69
N PHE A 599 -9.89 4.01 -25.95
CA PHE A 599 -11.05 4.02 -26.82
C PHE A 599 -10.82 5.00 -27.98
N LEU A 600 -10.38 4.47 -29.12
CA LEU A 600 -10.17 5.27 -30.32
C LEU A 600 -11.49 5.80 -30.89
N THR A 601 -11.48 6.93 -31.57
CA THR A 601 -12.69 7.56 -32.12
C THR A 601 -13.52 6.62 -33.00
N VAL A 602 -12.88 5.72 -33.74
CA VAL A 602 -13.57 4.71 -34.58
C VAL A 602 -14.29 3.66 -33.71
N GLN A 603 -13.79 3.37 -32.51
CA GLN A 603 -14.36 2.37 -31.62
C GLN A 603 -15.65 2.82 -30.94
N PHE A 604 -15.96 4.11 -30.89
CA PHE A 604 -17.23 4.60 -30.29
C PHE A 604 -18.46 4.08 -31.03
N SER A 605 -18.41 3.98 -32.35
CA SER A 605 -19.53 3.37 -33.12
C SER A 605 -19.65 1.88 -32.86
N PHE A 606 -18.52 1.17 -32.66
CA PHE A 606 -18.56 -0.24 -32.27
C PHE A 606 -19.05 -0.43 -30.84
N LEU A 607 -18.62 0.43 -29.90
CA LEU A 607 -19.08 0.42 -28.53
C LEU A 607 -20.59 0.69 -28.44
N ASP A 608 -21.10 1.64 -29.23
CA ASP A 608 -22.53 1.95 -29.30
C ASP A 608 -23.34 0.72 -29.69
N ASN A 609 -22.94 0.01 -30.73
CA ASN A 609 -23.57 -1.22 -31.18
C ASN A 609 -23.41 -2.37 -30.16
N GLN A 610 -22.21 -2.51 -29.56
CA GLN A 610 -21.98 -3.52 -28.54
C GLN A 610 -22.85 -3.30 -27.31
N LEU A 611 -23.01 -2.06 -26.83
CA LEU A 611 -23.84 -1.75 -25.68
C LEU A 611 -25.32 -2.08 -25.92
N GLU A 612 -25.80 -1.82 -27.12
CA GLU A 612 -27.18 -2.13 -27.49
C GLU A 612 -27.45 -3.64 -27.54
N THR A 613 -26.56 -4.39 -28.20
CA THR A 613 -26.66 -5.84 -28.24
C THR A 613 -26.44 -6.48 -26.87
N TYR A 614 -25.43 -6.00 -26.15
CA TYR A 614 -25.09 -6.47 -24.81
C TYR A 614 -26.26 -6.42 -23.85
N ILE A 615 -26.97 -5.29 -23.75
CA ILE A 615 -28.06 -5.16 -22.79
C ILE A 615 -29.21 -6.09 -23.09
N HIS A 616 -29.52 -6.31 -24.37
CA HIS A 616 -30.54 -7.26 -24.80
C HIS A 616 -30.19 -8.70 -24.47
N ASP A 617 -28.92 -9.08 -24.67
CA ASP A 617 -28.45 -10.43 -24.31
C ASP A 617 -28.48 -10.64 -22.79
N MET A 618 -28.03 -9.63 -22.02
CA MET A 618 -28.02 -9.71 -20.54
C MET A 618 -29.45 -9.86 -19.98
N TRP A 619 -30.43 -9.22 -20.57
CA TRP A 619 -31.86 -9.38 -20.19
C TRP A 619 -32.44 -10.73 -20.57
N SER A 620 -31.93 -11.38 -21.61
CA SER A 620 -32.45 -12.65 -22.12
C SER A 620 -31.91 -13.87 -21.38
N ILE A 621 -30.82 -13.74 -20.64
CA ILE A 621 -30.08 -14.82 -19.97
C ILE A 621 -30.38 -14.79 -18.48
N GLU A 622 -31.02 -15.84 -17.95
CA GLU A 622 -31.45 -15.91 -16.54
C GLU A 622 -30.30 -15.82 -15.54
N GLU A 623 -29.13 -16.33 -15.88
CA GLU A 623 -27.93 -16.33 -15.05
C GLU A 623 -27.46 -14.92 -14.68
N PHE A 624 -27.72 -13.90 -15.49
CA PHE A 624 -27.37 -12.51 -15.18
C PHE A 624 -28.39 -11.82 -14.28
N SER A 625 -29.59 -12.35 -14.12
CA SER A 625 -30.66 -11.74 -13.33
C SER A 625 -30.38 -11.72 -11.81
N ALA A 626 -29.55 -12.64 -11.34
CA ALA A 626 -29.23 -12.80 -9.91
C ALA A 626 -27.99 -12.04 -9.46
N LEU A 627 -27.24 -11.42 -10.40
CA LEU A 627 -26.00 -10.74 -10.10
C LEU A 627 -26.21 -9.42 -9.36
N LYS A 628 -25.36 -9.15 -8.38
CA LYS A 628 -25.48 -7.98 -7.49
C LYS A 628 -24.41 -6.93 -7.68
N GLY A 629 -23.34 -7.23 -8.42
CA GLY A 629 -22.20 -6.33 -8.56
C GLY A 629 -21.43 -6.53 -9.86
N ILE A 630 -20.62 -5.53 -10.20
CA ILE A 630 -19.80 -5.53 -11.43
C ILE A 630 -18.75 -6.65 -11.39
N GLY A 631 -18.24 -7.01 -10.21
CA GLY A 631 -17.28 -8.11 -10.06
C GLY A 631 -17.88 -9.44 -10.47
N GLU A 632 -19.05 -9.80 -9.92
CA GLU A 632 -19.77 -11.03 -10.29
C GLU A 632 -20.12 -11.04 -11.79
N LEU A 633 -20.47 -9.89 -12.34
CA LEU A 633 -20.74 -9.72 -13.76
C LEU A 633 -19.52 -10.00 -14.63
N ALA A 634 -18.36 -9.46 -14.25
CA ALA A 634 -17.11 -9.66 -14.98
C ALA A 634 -16.69 -11.14 -14.98
N GLU A 635 -16.77 -11.82 -13.84
CA GLU A 635 -16.50 -13.25 -13.70
C GLU A 635 -17.45 -14.07 -14.60
N LYS A 636 -18.75 -13.75 -14.55
CA LYS A 636 -19.75 -14.46 -15.36
C LYS A 636 -19.58 -14.23 -16.86
N MET A 637 -19.20 -13.01 -17.27
CA MET A 637 -18.90 -12.72 -18.67
C MET A 637 -17.71 -13.54 -19.17
N VAL A 638 -16.66 -13.70 -18.37
CA VAL A 638 -15.50 -14.52 -18.72
C VAL A 638 -15.88 -16.00 -18.79
N GLU A 639 -16.65 -16.50 -17.82
CA GLU A 639 -17.13 -17.88 -17.80
C GLU A 639 -17.91 -18.22 -19.09
N MET A 640 -18.77 -17.31 -19.55
CA MET A 640 -19.58 -17.46 -20.75
C MET A 640 -18.90 -17.01 -22.05
N LYS A 641 -17.65 -16.55 -21.99
CA LYS A 641 -16.87 -15.97 -23.10
C LYS A 641 -17.47 -14.71 -23.72
N ASN A 642 -18.32 -14.01 -22.98
CA ASN A 642 -18.92 -12.76 -23.38
C ASN A 642 -17.95 -11.58 -23.26
N ASP A 643 -16.87 -11.73 -22.53
CA ASP A 643 -15.73 -10.79 -22.48
C ASP A 643 -15.08 -10.59 -23.85
N VAL A 644 -15.01 -11.64 -24.68
CA VAL A 644 -14.51 -11.57 -26.05
C VAL A 644 -15.54 -10.99 -27.01
N SER A 645 -16.83 -11.38 -26.87
CA SER A 645 -17.93 -10.91 -27.72
C SER A 645 -18.20 -9.42 -27.52
N TYR A 646 -18.14 -8.95 -26.28
CA TYR A 646 -18.38 -7.56 -25.86
C TYR A 646 -17.13 -6.90 -25.31
N LEU A 647 -16.03 -7.01 -26.04
CA LEU A 647 -14.69 -6.58 -25.60
C LEU A 647 -14.65 -5.14 -25.07
N LEU A 648 -15.29 -4.19 -25.75
CA LEU A 648 -15.29 -2.78 -25.35
C LEU A 648 -16.14 -2.54 -24.10
N VAL A 649 -17.24 -3.26 -23.95
CA VAL A 649 -18.08 -3.22 -22.74
C VAL A 649 -17.32 -3.82 -21.57
N TYR A 650 -16.65 -4.97 -21.77
CA TYR A 650 -15.82 -5.61 -20.76
C TYR A 650 -14.64 -4.70 -20.32
N SER A 651 -14.07 -3.95 -21.27
CA SER A 651 -13.04 -2.96 -20.95
C SER A 651 -13.56 -1.84 -20.03
N LEU A 652 -14.80 -1.36 -20.24
CA LEU A 652 -15.44 -0.39 -19.33
C LEU A 652 -15.70 -0.98 -17.93
N MET A 653 -16.10 -2.24 -17.85
CA MET A 653 -16.26 -2.95 -16.57
C MET A 653 -14.93 -3.10 -15.84
N THR A 654 -13.89 -3.51 -16.56
CA THR A 654 -12.53 -3.62 -16.01
C THR A 654 -12.06 -2.30 -15.45
N LEU A 655 -12.33 -1.18 -16.13
CA LEU A 655 -12.04 0.16 -15.63
C LEU A 655 -12.70 0.42 -14.27
N ALA A 656 -13.99 0.09 -14.13
CA ALA A 656 -14.69 0.25 -12.85
C ALA A 656 -14.08 -0.60 -11.73
N LEU A 657 -13.65 -1.81 -12.05
CA LEU A 657 -13.12 -2.78 -11.10
C LEU A 657 -11.68 -2.47 -10.67
N ILE A 658 -10.85 -1.91 -11.55
CA ILE A 658 -9.46 -1.60 -11.21
C ILE A 658 -9.30 -0.28 -10.45
N LEU A 659 -10.28 0.64 -10.49
CA LEU A 659 -10.18 1.88 -9.73
C LEU A 659 -10.12 1.58 -8.23
N PRO A 660 -9.10 2.09 -7.51
CA PRO A 660 -8.88 1.79 -6.12
C PRO A 660 -9.88 2.54 -5.23
N VAL A 661 -10.53 1.83 -4.30
CA VAL A 661 -11.48 2.41 -3.35
C VAL A 661 -10.78 2.83 -2.06
N ALA A 662 -9.85 2.00 -1.57
CA ALA A 662 -9.18 2.20 -0.31
C ALA A 662 -7.70 1.83 -0.36
N THR A 663 -6.93 2.35 0.59
CA THR A 663 -5.50 2.08 0.77
C THR A 663 -5.22 1.00 1.81
N ALA A 664 -6.23 0.23 2.19
CA ALA A 664 -6.16 -0.72 3.30
C ALA A 664 -5.02 -1.75 3.19
N ILE A 665 -4.73 -2.21 1.97
CA ILE A 665 -3.66 -3.20 1.73
C ILE A 665 -2.28 -2.63 2.06
N VAL A 666 -2.01 -1.37 1.70
CA VAL A 666 -0.73 -0.70 1.98
C VAL A 666 -0.67 -0.17 3.41
N GLU A 667 -1.78 0.28 3.99
CA GLU A 667 -1.85 0.66 5.42
C GLU A 667 -1.52 -0.52 6.33
N LYS A 668 -2.08 -1.70 6.07
CA LYS A 668 -1.81 -2.94 6.83
C LYS A 668 -0.36 -3.39 6.72
N ALA A 669 0.34 -3.06 5.63
CA ALA A 669 1.75 -3.40 5.45
C ALA A 669 2.66 -2.63 6.42
N PHE A 670 2.25 -1.45 6.90
CA PHE A 670 2.98 -0.70 7.92
C PHE A 670 2.63 -1.10 9.36
N GLN A 671 1.55 -1.85 9.58
CA GLN A 671 1.10 -2.28 10.90
C GLN A 671 1.73 -3.61 11.33
N ARG A 672 2.28 -4.35 10.37
CA ARG A 672 2.99 -5.62 10.56
C ARG A 672 4.50 -5.41 10.64
#